data_505dc6ac2a9b5c7bb78d93fdaf7f3f64
#
_entry.id   505dc6ac2a9b5c7bb78d93fdaf7f3f64
#
_cell.length_a   1.000
_cell.length_b   1.000
_cell.length_c   1.000
_cell.angle_alpha   90.00
_cell.angle_beta   90.00
_cell.angle_gamma   90.00
#
_symmetry.space_group_name_H-M   'P 1'
#
loop_
_entity.id
_entity.type
_entity.pdbx_description
1 polymer ?
#
loop_
_entity_poly.entity_id
_entity_poly.type
_entity_poly.pdbx_seq_one_letter_code
_entity_poly.pdbx_strand_id
1 'polypeptide(L)'
;MNINSLTIKAQEILQAAFSLARERGQQAVEPMHLLSVIIAEDDSLGAFLLGRVGVNLPQLREQVAARLNSMPKVSGGNSEQYFSGDSSKVIQRAVDFTRTFNDKYASVEHLLLGLIAEKGEWATILKQAGATEKELVEAIRTFRKGARVDSQTSSQEFNALGKYAINLNELARQGKLDPVIGRDDEIRRVLQILSRRTKNNPILVGEAGVGKTAIAEGIAHRIINGDVPENLKSKLIFSLDMGALVAGAKYQGEFEERLKGVVQEVIASDGEILLFIDEIHTLVGAGKSSGAMDAANILKPALARGDLRTIGATTLDEFQKYFEQDKALERRFQKVMVDEPTTENAISILRGLKERYESHHKVRIKDEAIISAVELSHRYITSRFLPDKAIDLIDEAAAHLRLEMNSVPEDIDNLDRRIRQLEIEREAIRRENDEKRVENLTHEIEELKSKEAALRAKWQGERDLLQKIQSNKDSIEHYKIEAQQAERQGDYGRVAELRYGKIVEAEKQIEALQEQLRLTAQNGEGMIKEEVDSSDIAEVVSRWTGIPVSRMLSSEREKLLHMETELHKRVVGQHHAIEAISDAVRRSRAGLSDARKPIGSFIFLGTTGVGKTELAKALAEFLFNDEQMITRIDMSEYQERHSVSRLVGAPPGYVGYDEGGQLTEAVRRKPYSVVLLDEIEKAHPDVFNILLQVLDDGRLTDNKGRTVDFRNSIIIMTSNMGSHIIQENFAKAFDGESLSEEVVERTKEDVVEMLKTQLKPEFLNRIDEIVMFEPLSKRDIEQIVEIQFSIIRRMLHENGIKLSFSAAAKEYIAQAGYDPMFGARPVKRVLQREVVNTLSKQILAGNVSRDSEIKIDADANGLIFKN
;
A
#
# COMPACT_ATOMS: atom_id res chain seq x y z
N MET A 1 26.87 44.29 -31.05
CA MET A 1 26.05 43.09 -31.19
C MET A 1 24.86 43.21 -30.24
N ASN A 2 23.63 43.15 -30.70
CA ASN A 2 22.48 43.35 -29.83
C ASN A 2 21.97 41.95 -29.34
N ILE A 3 22.48 41.51 -28.20
CA ILE A 3 22.13 40.22 -27.58
C ILE A 3 20.62 40.17 -27.23
N ASN A 4 19.99 41.32 -27.06
CA ASN A 4 18.55 41.41 -26.76
C ASN A 4 17.63 41.03 -27.95
N SER A 5 18.16 40.87 -29.16
CA SER A 5 17.42 40.38 -30.31
C SER A 5 17.42 38.86 -30.43
N LEU A 6 18.01 38.17 -29.50
CA LEU A 6 18.07 36.68 -29.44
C LEU A 6 17.12 36.13 -28.39
N THR A 7 16.63 34.95 -28.64
CA THR A 7 15.91 34.18 -27.59
C THR A 7 16.84 33.72 -26.48
N ILE A 8 16.31 33.47 -25.28
CA ILE A 8 17.09 33.00 -24.11
C ILE A 8 17.93 31.77 -24.49
N LYS A 9 17.34 30.80 -25.20
CA LYS A 9 18.01 29.56 -25.64
C LYS A 9 19.19 29.87 -26.61
N ALA A 10 19.00 30.82 -27.51
CA ALA A 10 20.07 31.24 -28.40
C ALA A 10 21.20 31.93 -27.62
N GLN A 11 20.88 32.72 -26.60
CA GLN A 11 21.85 33.31 -25.70
C GLN A 11 22.63 32.27 -24.88
N GLU A 12 21.93 31.23 -24.36
CA GLU A 12 22.55 30.09 -23.68
C GLU A 12 23.57 29.38 -24.59
N ILE A 13 23.24 29.14 -25.86
CA ILE A 13 24.15 28.53 -26.83
C ILE A 13 25.39 29.40 -27.03
N LEU A 14 25.24 30.72 -27.09
CA LEU A 14 26.38 31.61 -27.18
C LEU A 14 27.26 31.51 -25.95
N GLN A 15 26.68 31.47 -24.74
CA GLN A 15 27.42 31.30 -23.49
C GLN A 15 28.10 29.94 -23.41
N ALA A 16 27.45 28.88 -23.82
CA ALA A 16 28.02 27.53 -23.88
C ALA A 16 29.18 27.45 -24.86
N ALA A 17 29.10 28.16 -26.02
CA ALA A 17 30.19 28.26 -26.96
C ALA A 17 31.42 29.00 -26.39
N PHE A 18 31.22 30.07 -25.57
CA PHE A 18 32.29 30.69 -24.79
C PHE A 18 32.93 29.72 -23.80
N SER A 19 32.13 28.98 -23.04
CA SER A 19 32.63 27.99 -22.09
C SER A 19 33.45 26.89 -22.80
N LEU A 20 32.94 26.36 -23.92
CA LEU A 20 33.65 25.38 -24.72
C LEU A 20 34.98 25.86 -25.27
N ALA A 21 35.05 27.13 -25.79
CA ALA A 21 36.27 27.72 -26.25
C ALA A 21 37.27 27.90 -25.08
N ARG A 22 36.80 28.28 -23.91
CA ARG A 22 37.62 28.46 -22.69
C ARG A 22 38.22 27.11 -22.22
N GLU A 23 37.41 26.06 -22.14
CA GLU A 23 37.87 24.72 -21.76
C GLU A 23 38.92 24.17 -22.71
N ARG A 24 38.84 24.55 -23.98
CA ARG A 24 39.80 24.14 -25.01
C ARG A 24 41.03 25.01 -25.11
N GLY A 25 41.12 26.08 -24.33
CA GLY A 25 42.23 27.05 -24.32
C GLY A 25 42.25 27.92 -25.61
N GLN A 26 41.10 28.20 -26.20
CA GLN A 26 40.95 29.00 -27.43
C GLN A 26 40.41 30.37 -27.06
N GLN A 27 41.04 31.46 -27.59
CA GLN A 27 40.69 32.82 -27.24
C GLN A 27 39.50 33.35 -28.07
N ALA A 28 39.43 32.97 -29.35
CA ALA A 28 38.34 33.36 -30.24
C ALA A 28 37.25 32.27 -30.27
N VAL A 29 36.00 32.67 -30.06
CA VAL A 29 34.86 31.83 -30.26
C VAL A 29 34.51 31.81 -31.75
N GLU A 30 34.88 30.72 -32.43
CA GLU A 30 34.65 30.51 -33.85
C GLU A 30 33.27 29.90 -34.11
N PRO A 31 32.70 30.03 -35.36
CA PRO A 31 31.41 29.38 -35.68
C PRO A 31 31.37 27.87 -35.45
N MET A 32 32.53 27.21 -35.45
CA MET A 32 32.63 25.78 -35.15
C MET A 32 32.24 25.45 -33.70
N HIS A 33 32.52 26.37 -32.76
CA HIS A 33 32.07 26.22 -31.37
C HIS A 33 30.54 26.32 -31.26
N LEU A 34 29.93 27.26 -31.99
CA LEU A 34 28.46 27.39 -32.06
C LEU A 34 27.82 26.11 -32.64
N LEU A 35 28.37 25.63 -33.74
CA LEU A 35 27.89 24.37 -34.37
C LEU A 35 28.01 23.20 -33.41
N SER A 36 29.14 23.04 -32.70
CA SER A 36 29.37 21.98 -31.73
C SER A 36 28.33 21.98 -30.61
N VAL A 37 28.00 23.15 -30.07
CA VAL A 37 27.00 23.27 -29.01
C VAL A 37 25.59 22.99 -29.53
N ILE A 38 25.25 23.46 -30.74
CA ILE A 38 23.92 23.24 -31.35
C ILE A 38 23.63 21.77 -31.58
N ILE A 39 24.65 20.95 -31.88
CA ILE A 39 24.50 19.52 -32.16
C ILE A 39 24.96 18.61 -31.01
N ALA A 40 25.27 19.16 -29.82
CA ALA A 40 25.88 18.42 -28.72
C ALA A 40 24.94 17.30 -28.20
N GLU A 41 23.68 17.60 -28.01
CA GLU A 41 22.66 16.69 -27.51
C GLU A 41 21.79 16.13 -28.64
N ASP A 42 21.40 14.83 -28.55
CA ASP A 42 20.59 14.16 -29.57
C ASP A 42 19.18 14.73 -29.68
N ASP A 43 18.65 15.24 -28.59
CA ASP A 43 17.33 15.85 -28.47
C ASP A 43 17.33 17.38 -28.68
N SER A 44 18.48 17.98 -29.06
CA SER A 44 18.55 19.40 -29.39
C SER A 44 17.77 19.71 -30.66
N LEU A 45 17.16 20.91 -30.72
CA LEU A 45 16.45 21.38 -31.92
C LEU A 45 17.36 21.38 -33.15
N GLY A 46 18.64 21.70 -32.99
CA GLY A 46 19.61 21.68 -34.09
C GLY A 46 19.86 20.28 -34.64
N ALA A 47 20.05 19.30 -33.73
CA ALA A 47 20.20 17.90 -34.09
C ALA A 47 18.94 17.36 -34.80
N PHE A 48 17.77 17.66 -34.26
CA PHE A 48 16.49 17.27 -34.86
C PHE A 48 16.30 17.80 -36.29
N LEU A 49 16.54 19.12 -36.51
CA LEU A 49 16.39 19.73 -37.84
C LEU A 49 17.38 19.16 -38.84
N LEU A 50 18.64 18.96 -38.42
CA LEU A 50 19.66 18.35 -39.29
C LEU A 50 19.34 16.88 -39.58
N GLY A 51 18.86 16.11 -38.66
CA GLY A 51 18.42 14.73 -38.87
C GLY A 51 17.26 14.64 -39.87
N ARG A 52 16.32 15.59 -39.81
CA ARG A 52 15.19 15.66 -40.75
C ARG A 52 15.61 15.95 -42.21
N VAL A 53 16.71 16.63 -42.39
CA VAL A 53 17.31 16.92 -43.68
C VAL A 53 18.23 15.74 -44.16
N GLY A 54 18.32 14.65 -43.35
CA GLY A 54 19.10 13.47 -43.71
C GLY A 54 20.58 13.51 -43.32
N VAL A 55 21.00 14.43 -42.45
CA VAL A 55 22.37 14.55 -41.99
C VAL A 55 22.72 13.43 -41.01
N ASN A 56 23.85 12.76 -41.21
CA ASN A 56 24.39 11.78 -40.27
C ASN A 56 25.05 12.52 -39.06
N LEU A 57 24.31 12.67 -37.96
CA LEU A 57 24.74 13.42 -36.79
C LEU A 57 26.02 12.86 -36.11
N PRO A 58 26.16 11.54 -35.88
CA PRO A 58 27.40 10.98 -35.33
C PRO A 58 28.64 11.37 -36.11
N GLN A 59 28.58 11.25 -37.46
CA GLN A 59 29.70 11.60 -38.36
C GLN A 59 29.96 13.09 -38.35
N LEU A 60 28.91 13.93 -38.32
CA LEU A 60 29.04 15.38 -38.24
C LEU A 60 29.72 15.81 -36.94
N ARG A 61 29.32 15.22 -35.81
CA ARG A 61 29.94 15.49 -34.50
C ARG A 61 31.41 15.12 -34.46
N GLU A 62 31.80 14.01 -35.05
CA GLU A 62 33.19 13.57 -35.14
C GLU A 62 34.02 14.58 -35.95
N GLN A 63 33.53 15.01 -37.13
CA GLN A 63 34.20 16.02 -37.98
C GLN A 63 34.35 17.35 -37.25
N VAL A 64 33.29 17.84 -36.58
CA VAL A 64 33.32 19.10 -35.79
C VAL A 64 34.31 18.99 -34.64
N ALA A 65 34.34 17.89 -33.92
CA ALA A 65 35.26 17.64 -32.81
C ALA A 65 36.72 17.56 -33.30
N ALA A 66 36.99 16.87 -34.40
CA ALA A 66 38.32 16.80 -35.01
C ALA A 66 38.82 18.20 -35.39
N ARG A 67 37.96 19.02 -35.98
CA ARG A 67 38.31 20.36 -36.39
C ARG A 67 38.57 21.27 -35.21
N LEU A 68 37.74 21.27 -34.16
CA LEU A 68 37.94 22.00 -32.92
C LEU A 68 39.26 21.61 -32.24
N ASN A 69 39.65 20.35 -32.28
CA ASN A 69 40.95 19.89 -31.71
C ASN A 69 42.15 20.38 -32.50
N SER A 70 42.02 20.65 -33.78
CA SER A 70 43.10 21.16 -34.64
C SER A 70 43.27 22.68 -34.57
N MET A 71 42.37 23.42 -33.90
CA MET A 71 42.48 24.88 -33.76
C MET A 71 43.59 25.30 -32.79
N PRO A 72 44.25 26.47 -33.03
CA PRO A 72 45.32 26.95 -32.19
C PRO A 72 44.89 27.13 -30.74
N LYS A 73 45.72 26.69 -29.81
CA LYS A 73 45.53 26.87 -28.37
C LYS A 73 46.44 27.98 -27.86
N VAL A 74 45.96 28.86 -27.04
CA VAL A 74 46.78 29.95 -26.43
C VAL A 74 47.20 29.51 -25.03
N SER A 75 48.48 29.33 -24.82
CA SER A 75 49.09 28.99 -23.54
C SER A 75 49.56 30.28 -22.84
N GLY A 76 48.88 30.68 -21.76
CA GLY A 76 49.37 31.72 -20.85
C GLY A 76 48.51 33.01 -20.86
N GLY A 77 47.99 33.38 -19.69
CA GLY A 77 47.37 34.65 -19.38
C GLY A 77 45.83 34.64 -19.31
N ASN A 78 45.26 35.43 -18.42
CA ASN A 78 43.83 35.72 -18.31
C ASN A 78 43.39 36.55 -19.55
N SER A 79 43.27 35.90 -20.70
CA SER A 79 42.75 36.56 -21.90
C SER A 79 41.23 36.41 -21.96
N GLU A 80 40.51 37.50 -21.97
CA GLU A 80 39.06 37.53 -22.22
C GLU A 80 38.77 36.92 -23.58
N GLN A 81 37.79 36.02 -23.63
CA GLN A 81 37.32 35.42 -24.88
C GLN A 81 36.41 36.41 -25.63
N TYR A 82 36.49 36.35 -26.94
CA TYR A 82 35.67 37.18 -27.79
C TYR A 82 35.14 36.41 -29.00
N PHE A 83 34.04 36.86 -29.57
CA PHE A 83 33.56 36.30 -30.83
C PHE A 83 34.48 36.69 -31.98
N SER A 84 34.84 35.69 -32.79
CA SER A 84 35.57 36.00 -34.04
C SER A 84 34.72 36.87 -34.97
N GLY A 85 35.37 37.46 -35.94
CA GLY A 85 34.66 38.23 -37.00
C GLY A 85 33.65 37.41 -37.74
N ASP A 86 33.95 36.13 -37.94
CA ASP A 86 33.06 35.20 -38.64
C ASP A 86 31.89 34.74 -37.79
N SER A 87 32.10 34.50 -36.48
CA SER A 87 30.99 34.23 -35.55
C SER A 87 30.05 35.44 -35.48
N SER A 88 30.59 36.65 -35.47
CA SER A 88 29.76 37.85 -35.46
C SER A 88 28.93 38.00 -36.74
N LYS A 89 29.46 37.62 -37.92
CA LYS A 89 28.71 37.59 -39.16
C LYS A 89 27.61 36.51 -39.14
N VAL A 90 27.92 35.30 -38.66
CA VAL A 90 26.94 34.23 -38.50
C VAL A 90 25.76 34.66 -37.63
N ILE A 91 26.04 35.30 -36.48
CA ILE A 91 25.00 35.76 -35.57
C ILE A 91 24.18 36.91 -36.22
N GLN A 92 24.83 37.83 -36.90
CA GLN A 92 24.12 38.87 -37.66
C GLN A 92 23.24 38.30 -38.74
N ARG A 93 23.73 37.30 -39.46
CA ARG A 93 22.96 36.58 -40.49
C ARG A 93 21.76 35.85 -39.90
N ALA A 94 21.91 35.24 -38.71
CA ALA A 94 20.83 34.65 -37.94
C ALA A 94 19.72 35.67 -37.62
N VAL A 95 20.09 36.87 -37.20
CA VAL A 95 19.15 37.97 -36.96
C VAL A 95 18.47 38.41 -38.27
N ASP A 96 19.15 38.41 -39.41
CA ASP A 96 18.54 38.75 -40.71
C ASP A 96 17.49 37.73 -41.16
N PHE A 97 17.68 36.44 -40.83
CA PHE A 97 16.69 35.38 -41.11
C PHE A 97 15.37 35.53 -40.35
N THR A 98 15.33 36.30 -39.24
CA THR A 98 14.06 36.59 -38.56
C THR A 98 13.03 37.23 -39.48
N ARG A 99 13.46 38.05 -40.44
CA ARG A 99 12.58 38.66 -41.42
C ARG A 99 11.93 37.65 -42.36
N THR A 100 12.63 36.55 -42.67
CA THR A 100 12.16 35.49 -43.57
C THR A 100 10.98 34.69 -42.93
N PHE A 101 10.91 34.66 -41.62
CA PHE A 101 9.88 34.00 -40.87
C PHE A 101 8.91 34.96 -40.16
N ASN A 102 9.07 36.26 -40.32
CA ASN A 102 8.32 37.30 -39.60
C ASN A 102 8.44 37.21 -38.06
N ASP A 103 9.61 36.83 -37.59
CA ASP A 103 9.91 36.69 -36.16
C ASP A 103 10.48 37.96 -35.56
N LYS A 104 10.27 38.17 -34.26
CA LYS A 104 10.87 39.32 -33.52
C LYS A 104 12.24 39.00 -32.95
N TYR A 105 12.50 37.74 -32.65
CA TYR A 105 13.73 37.29 -32.02
C TYR A 105 14.38 36.16 -32.81
N ALA A 106 15.71 36.16 -32.86
CA ALA A 106 16.46 35.08 -33.50
C ALA A 106 16.64 33.91 -32.49
N SER A 107 16.19 32.72 -32.91
CA SER A 107 16.23 31.49 -32.15
C SER A 107 17.34 30.52 -32.61
N VAL A 108 17.43 29.35 -32.06
CA VAL A 108 18.43 28.31 -32.37
C VAL A 108 18.45 27.94 -33.87
N GLU A 109 17.28 27.76 -34.47
CA GLU A 109 17.16 27.50 -35.90
C GLU A 109 17.68 28.64 -36.76
N HIS A 110 17.53 29.87 -36.33
CA HIS A 110 18.13 31.00 -37.04
C HIS A 110 19.66 31.00 -36.93
N LEU A 111 20.21 30.60 -35.79
CA LEU A 111 21.68 30.42 -35.65
C LEU A 111 22.18 29.33 -36.61
N LEU A 112 21.43 28.23 -36.76
CA LEU A 112 21.77 27.15 -37.67
C LEU A 112 21.71 27.61 -39.11
N LEU A 113 20.70 28.42 -39.49
CA LEU A 113 20.61 29.03 -40.83
C LEU A 113 21.76 30.02 -41.06
N GLY A 114 22.13 30.82 -40.05
CA GLY A 114 23.28 31.71 -40.12
C GLY A 114 24.59 30.96 -40.38
N LEU A 115 24.77 29.78 -39.75
CA LEU A 115 25.93 28.91 -39.93
C LEU A 115 26.03 28.36 -41.35
N ILE A 116 24.91 27.95 -41.98
CA ILE A 116 24.95 27.36 -43.31
C ILE A 116 25.00 28.41 -44.43
N ALA A 117 24.49 29.64 -44.19
CA ALA A 117 24.45 30.72 -45.16
C ALA A 117 25.78 31.45 -45.31
N GLU A 118 26.55 31.59 -44.20
CA GLU A 118 27.85 32.24 -44.25
C GLU A 118 28.93 31.30 -44.81
N LYS A 119 29.88 31.90 -45.55
CA LYS A 119 31.00 31.15 -46.15
C LYS A 119 32.07 30.83 -45.09
N GLY A 120 32.37 29.53 -44.92
CA GLY A 120 33.36 29.06 -44.02
C GLY A 120 33.51 27.56 -44.02
N GLU A 121 34.50 27.05 -43.26
CA GLU A 121 34.73 25.60 -43.14
C GLU A 121 33.51 24.86 -42.52
N TRP A 122 32.89 25.48 -41.52
CA TRP A 122 31.67 24.92 -40.87
C TRP A 122 30.52 24.77 -41.86
N ALA A 123 30.30 25.75 -42.73
CA ALA A 123 29.30 25.66 -43.75
C ALA A 123 29.64 24.59 -44.82
N THR A 124 30.92 24.39 -45.12
CA THR A 124 31.38 23.33 -46.02
C THR A 124 31.11 21.95 -45.39
N ILE A 125 31.42 21.76 -44.11
CA ILE A 125 31.15 20.53 -43.37
C ILE A 125 29.62 20.25 -43.35
N LEU A 126 28.79 21.24 -43.04
CA LEU A 126 27.33 21.06 -43.07
C LEU A 126 26.80 20.68 -44.46
N LYS A 127 27.32 21.32 -45.54
CA LYS A 127 26.94 21.03 -46.93
C LYS A 127 27.40 19.64 -47.34
N GLN A 128 28.63 19.24 -46.96
CA GLN A 128 29.12 17.87 -47.22
C GLN A 128 28.34 16.78 -46.50
N ALA A 129 27.81 17.12 -45.31
CA ALA A 129 26.91 16.25 -44.54
C ALA A 129 25.50 16.19 -45.11
N GLY A 130 25.20 16.97 -46.18
CA GLY A 130 23.91 16.93 -46.87
C GLY A 130 22.95 18.05 -46.51
N ALA A 131 23.30 18.98 -45.63
CA ALA A 131 22.42 20.09 -45.27
C ALA A 131 22.51 21.22 -46.30
N THR A 132 21.40 21.73 -46.78
CA THR A 132 21.28 22.89 -47.63
C THR A 132 20.38 23.96 -46.96
N GLU A 133 20.67 25.25 -47.23
CA GLU A 133 19.87 26.35 -46.69
C GLU A 133 18.38 26.20 -47.06
N LYS A 134 18.09 25.79 -48.28
CA LYS A 134 16.71 25.63 -48.81
C LYS A 134 15.96 24.53 -48.09
N GLU A 135 16.58 23.40 -47.88
CA GLU A 135 15.99 22.24 -47.18
C GLU A 135 15.79 22.53 -45.71
N LEU A 136 16.75 23.24 -45.05
CA LEU A 136 16.59 23.65 -43.67
C LEU A 136 15.46 24.67 -43.50
N VAL A 137 15.32 25.65 -44.39
CA VAL A 137 14.18 26.61 -44.38
C VAL A 137 12.85 25.87 -44.50
N GLU A 138 12.77 24.88 -45.37
CA GLU A 138 11.57 24.07 -45.59
C GLU A 138 11.30 23.16 -44.37
N ALA A 139 12.34 22.54 -43.79
CA ALA A 139 12.23 21.76 -42.57
C ALA A 139 11.74 22.61 -41.39
N ILE A 140 12.27 23.84 -41.23
CA ILE A 140 11.84 24.77 -40.19
C ILE A 140 10.38 25.20 -40.41
N ARG A 141 9.98 25.53 -41.64
CA ARG A 141 8.58 25.88 -41.95
C ARG A 141 7.62 24.73 -41.67
N THR A 142 7.98 23.52 -42.06
CA THR A 142 7.21 22.32 -41.77
C THR A 142 7.12 22.01 -40.27
N PHE A 143 8.22 22.23 -39.58
CA PHE A 143 8.33 22.05 -38.14
C PHE A 143 7.50 23.07 -37.36
N ARG A 144 7.58 24.34 -37.71
CA ARG A 144 6.86 25.44 -37.07
C ARG A 144 5.36 25.49 -37.36
N LYS A 145 4.89 24.90 -38.43
CA LYS A 145 3.46 24.95 -38.87
C LYS A 145 2.83 26.34 -38.75
N GLY A 146 3.60 27.40 -39.00
CA GLY A 146 3.16 28.79 -38.93
C GLY A 146 3.35 29.51 -37.61
N ALA A 147 3.90 28.88 -36.60
CA ALA A 147 4.24 29.52 -35.33
C ALA A 147 5.39 30.54 -35.50
N ARG A 148 5.31 31.66 -34.75
CA ARG A 148 6.30 32.77 -34.78
C ARG A 148 7.03 32.86 -33.47
N VAL A 149 8.29 33.33 -33.52
CA VAL A 149 9.11 33.61 -32.36
C VAL A 149 8.90 35.07 -31.94
N ASP A 150 7.83 35.33 -31.18
CA ASP A 150 7.42 36.68 -30.78
C ASP A 150 7.90 37.09 -29.39
N SER A 151 8.41 36.15 -28.58
CA SER A 151 9.03 36.40 -27.25
C SER A 151 10.44 35.80 -27.15
N GLN A 152 11.20 36.27 -26.18
CA GLN A 152 12.54 35.72 -25.91
C GLN A 152 12.49 34.26 -25.38
N THR A 153 11.38 33.86 -24.84
CA THR A 153 11.15 32.52 -24.27
C THR A 153 10.60 31.51 -25.29
N SER A 154 10.16 31.93 -26.48
CA SER A 154 9.49 31.07 -27.49
C SER A 154 10.30 29.86 -27.98
N SER A 155 11.61 29.82 -27.75
CA SER A 155 12.48 28.71 -28.18
C SER A 155 12.44 27.47 -27.26
N GLN A 156 11.80 27.56 -26.09
CA GLN A 156 11.76 26.47 -25.12
C GLN A 156 10.61 25.49 -25.37
N GLU A 157 9.68 25.83 -26.29
CA GLU A 157 8.40 25.17 -26.47
C GLU A 157 8.41 23.99 -27.46
N PHE A 158 9.55 23.66 -28.10
CA PHE A 158 9.57 22.62 -29.11
C PHE A 158 9.86 21.21 -28.54
N ASN A 159 9.04 20.23 -28.95
CA ASN A 159 9.03 18.85 -28.48
C ASN A 159 8.60 18.71 -26.99
N ALA A 160 7.67 19.55 -26.56
CA ALA A 160 7.16 19.52 -25.19
C ALA A 160 6.43 18.20 -24.87
N LEU A 161 5.70 17.65 -25.85
CA LEU A 161 5.04 16.33 -25.70
C LEU A 161 6.05 15.20 -25.49
N GLY A 162 7.15 15.17 -26.23
CA GLY A 162 8.19 14.15 -26.06
C GLY A 162 8.95 14.24 -24.73
N LYS A 163 8.96 15.43 -24.11
CA LYS A 163 9.65 15.67 -22.81
C LYS A 163 8.74 15.47 -21.61
N TYR A 164 7.48 15.84 -21.73
CA TYR A 164 6.54 15.93 -20.60
C TYR A 164 5.31 15.05 -20.73
N ALA A 165 5.25 14.19 -21.77
CA ALA A 165 4.17 13.25 -21.92
C ALA A 165 4.66 11.92 -22.49
N ILE A 166 4.01 10.85 -22.09
CA ILE A 166 4.34 9.47 -22.48
C ILE A 166 3.33 9.01 -23.55
N ASN A 167 3.82 8.50 -24.65
CA ASN A 167 2.98 7.96 -25.73
C ASN A 167 2.49 6.56 -25.39
N LEU A 168 1.22 6.42 -24.99
CA LEU A 168 0.64 5.13 -24.60
C LEU A 168 0.50 4.16 -25.78
N ASN A 169 0.25 4.66 -26.99
CA ASN A 169 0.18 3.80 -28.18
C ASN A 169 1.55 3.16 -28.48
N GLU A 170 2.64 3.88 -28.29
CA GLU A 170 3.98 3.33 -28.47
C GLU A 170 4.31 2.25 -27.45
N LEU A 171 3.99 2.50 -26.17
CA LEU A 171 4.14 1.51 -25.09
C LEU A 171 3.30 0.25 -25.35
N ALA A 172 2.06 0.43 -25.85
CA ALA A 172 1.21 -0.70 -26.21
C ALA A 172 1.79 -1.52 -27.38
N ARG A 173 2.36 -0.85 -28.42
CA ARG A 173 3.06 -1.56 -29.52
C ARG A 173 4.28 -2.33 -29.05
N GLN A 174 4.97 -1.83 -28.03
CA GLN A 174 6.12 -2.48 -27.42
C GLN A 174 5.71 -3.60 -26.44
N GLY A 175 4.41 -3.78 -26.16
CA GLY A 175 3.93 -4.77 -25.20
C GLY A 175 4.22 -4.42 -23.73
N LYS A 176 4.51 -3.14 -23.45
CA LYS A 176 4.87 -2.68 -22.09
C LYS A 176 3.66 -2.31 -21.22
N LEU A 177 2.48 -2.13 -21.81
CA LEU A 177 1.26 -1.85 -21.07
C LEU A 177 0.59 -3.14 -20.62
N ASP A 178 -0.05 -3.09 -19.45
CA ASP A 178 -0.79 -4.20 -18.89
C ASP A 178 -2.09 -4.48 -19.67
N PRO A 179 -2.54 -5.74 -19.74
CA PRO A 179 -3.83 -6.06 -20.32
C PRO A 179 -4.95 -5.50 -19.46
N VAL A 180 -5.91 -4.83 -20.07
CA VAL A 180 -7.07 -4.27 -19.36
C VAL A 180 -8.24 -5.23 -19.46
N ILE A 181 -8.72 -5.69 -18.32
CA ILE A 181 -9.76 -6.72 -18.18
C ILE A 181 -10.93 -6.14 -17.39
N GLY A 182 -12.17 -6.44 -17.80
CA GLY A 182 -13.37 -6.12 -17.02
C GLY A 182 -13.76 -4.63 -17.00
N ARG A 183 -13.25 -3.81 -17.94
CA ARG A 183 -13.56 -2.38 -18.06
C ARG A 183 -14.17 -2.02 -19.44
N ASP A 184 -14.83 -2.96 -20.07
CA ASP A 184 -15.35 -2.81 -21.43
C ASP A 184 -16.45 -1.74 -21.53
N ASP A 185 -17.31 -1.64 -20.54
CA ASP A 185 -18.42 -0.67 -20.52
C ASP A 185 -17.90 0.76 -20.32
N GLU A 186 -16.96 0.96 -19.40
CA GLU A 186 -16.34 2.27 -19.20
C GLU A 186 -15.53 2.70 -20.42
N ILE A 187 -14.74 1.80 -21.02
CA ILE A 187 -13.98 2.06 -22.25
C ILE A 187 -14.94 2.41 -23.39
N ARG A 188 -16.01 1.64 -23.58
CA ARG A 188 -17.05 1.90 -24.59
C ARG A 188 -17.68 3.27 -24.39
N ARG A 189 -17.97 3.61 -23.12
CA ARG A 189 -18.53 4.92 -22.78
C ARG A 189 -17.58 6.06 -23.08
N VAL A 190 -16.28 5.92 -22.78
CA VAL A 190 -15.25 6.90 -23.11
C VAL A 190 -15.15 7.09 -24.63
N LEU A 191 -15.09 6.00 -25.40
CA LEU A 191 -15.05 6.06 -26.88
C LEU A 191 -16.28 6.76 -27.47
N GLN A 192 -17.47 6.51 -26.91
CA GLN A 192 -18.69 7.23 -27.30
C GLN A 192 -18.59 8.74 -27.04
N ILE A 193 -18.05 9.14 -25.90
CA ILE A 193 -17.88 10.55 -25.53
C ILE A 193 -16.86 11.21 -26.45
N LEU A 194 -15.72 10.59 -26.68
CA LEU A 194 -14.66 11.09 -27.58
C LEU A 194 -15.16 11.30 -29.03
N SER A 195 -16.13 10.50 -29.45
CA SER A 195 -16.75 10.61 -30.80
C SER A 195 -17.80 11.69 -30.92
N ARG A 196 -18.17 12.39 -29.84
CA ARG A 196 -19.20 13.46 -29.86
C ARG A 196 -18.66 14.74 -30.49
N ARG A 197 -19.55 15.55 -31.02
CA ARG A 197 -19.21 16.88 -31.57
C ARG A 197 -18.92 17.91 -30.49
N THR A 198 -19.65 17.83 -29.37
CA THR A 198 -19.52 18.73 -28.21
C THR A 198 -19.51 17.89 -26.93
N LYS A 199 -18.97 18.41 -25.84
CA LYS A 199 -18.77 17.67 -24.56
C LYS A 199 -18.07 16.35 -24.82
N ASN A 200 -16.99 16.40 -25.58
CA ASN A 200 -16.19 15.26 -26.03
C ASN A 200 -14.98 14.96 -25.17
N ASN A 201 -14.87 15.58 -23.99
CA ASN A 201 -13.82 15.31 -23.02
C ASN A 201 -14.42 14.44 -21.90
N PRO A 202 -14.10 13.14 -21.83
CA PRO A 202 -14.49 12.31 -20.70
C PRO A 202 -13.64 12.64 -19.46
N ILE A 203 -14.26 12.57 -18.29
CA ILE A 203 -13.59 12.59 -17.00
C ILE A 203 -13.94 11.33 -16.23
N LEU A 204 -12.92 10.52 -15.93
CA LEU A 204 -13.02 9.29 -15.15
C LEU A 204 -13.08 9.67 -13.68
N VAL A 205 -14.18 9.34 -13.00
CA VAL A 205 -14.38 9.68 -11.61
C VAL A 205 -14.56 8.40 -10.80
N GLY A 206 -13.72 8.18 -9.82
CA GLY A 206 -13.76 7.00 -8.96
C GLY A 206 -12.66 7.07 -7.90
N GLU A 207 -12.73 6.18 -6.92
CA GLU A 207 -11.77 6.14 -5.83
C GLU A 207 -10.34 5.83 -6.31
N ALA A 208 -9.35 6.09 -5.45
CA ALA A 208 -7.96 5.73 -5.75
C ALA A 208 -7.81 4.20 -5.85
N GLY A 209 -7.06 3.70 -6.83
CA GLY A 209 -6.80 2.27 -6.99
C GLY A 209 -7.88 1.46 -7.73
N VAL A 210 -8.98 2.09 -8.21
CA VAL A 210 -10.01 1.37 -8.98
C VAL A 210 -9.64 1.11 -10.43
N GLY A 211 -8.49 1.59 -10.92
CA GLY A 211 -8.01 1.34 -12.29
C GLY A 211 -8.42 2.39 -13.32
N LYS A 212 -8.52 3.67 -12.95
CA LYS A 212 -8.81 4.79 -13.87
C LYS A 212 -7.76 4.92 -14.99
N THR A 213 -6.49 4.84 -14.63
CA THR A 213 -5.37 4.93 -15.57
C THR A 213 -5.39 3.77 -16.57
N ALA A 214 -5.71 2.55 -16.11
CA ALA A 214 -5.84 1.36 -16.94
C ALA A 214 -6.88 1.54 -18.07
N ILE A 215 -7.94 2.32 -17.87
CA ILE A 215 -8.93 2.60 -18.92
C ILE A 215 -8.29 3.36 -20.09
N ALA A 216 -7.41 4.34 -19.81
CA ALA A 216 -6.69 5.07 -20.88
C ALA A 216 -5.72 4.15 -21.64
N GLU A 217 -5.04 3.26 -20.92
CA GLU A 217 -4.17 2.24 -21.51
C GLU A 217 -4.96 1.24 -22.37
N GLY A 218 -6.13 0.82 -21.89
CA GLY A 218 -7.04 -0.05 -22.63
C GLY A 218 -7.54 0.58 -23.94
N ILE A 219 -7.79 1.88 -23.94
CA ILE A 219 -8.15 2.61 -25.15
C ILE A 219 -6.97 2.62 -26.15
N ALA A 220 -5.73 2.82 -25.66
CA ALA A 220 -4.54 2.77 -26.50
C ALA A 220 -4.36 1.39 -27.14
N HIS A 221 -4.57 0.30 -26.39
CA HIS A 221 -4.59 -1.06 -26.92
C HIS A 221 -5.64 -1.26 -28.01
N ARG A 222 -6.88 -0.80 -27.78
CA ARG A 222 -7.96 -0.92 -28.79
C ARG A 222 -7.68 -0.10 -30.06
N ILE A 223 -7.08 1.07 -29.93
CA ILE A 223 -6.68 1.89 -31.08
C ILE A 223 -5.66 1.12 -31.95
N ILE A 224 -4.65 0.49 -31.33
CA ILE A 224 -3.62 -0.25 -32.08
C ILE A 224 -4.21 -1.49 -32.74
N ASN A 225 -5.11 -2.19 -32.05
CA ASN A 225 -5.79 -3.36 -32.60
C ASN A 225 -6.87 -3.02 -33.63
N GLY A 226 -7.17 -1.71 -33.84
CA GLY A 226 -8.22 -1.26 -34.74
C GLY A 226 -9.64 -1.46 -34.23
N ASP A 227 -9.83 -1.83 -32.98
CA ASP A 227 -11.11 -2.07 -32.31
C ASP A 227 -11.70 -0.77 -31.72
N VAL A 228 -11.78 0.25 -32.54
CA VAL A 228 -12.35 1.56 -32.22
C VAL A 228 -13.10 2.12 -33.41
N PRO A 229 -14.03 3.07 -33.20
CA PRO A 229 -14.69 3.82 -34.31
C PRO A 229 -13.67 4.42 -35.30
N GLU A 230 -14.04 4.51 -36.57
CA GLU A 230 -13.17 4.95 -37.68
C GLU A 230 -12.45 6.27 -37.40
N ASN A 231 -13.16 7.22 -36.77
CA ASN A 231 -12.64 8.55 -36.42
C ASN A 231 -11.59 8.54 -35.30
N LEU A 232 -11.40 7.40 -34.60
CA LEU A 232 -10.44 7.24 -33.50
C LEU A 232 -9.24 6.36 -33.90
N LYS A 233 -9.26 5.63 -35.01
CA LYS A 233 -8.17 4.71 -35.41
C LYS A 233 -6.81 5.37 -35.62
N SER A 234 -6.77 6.62 -36.02
CA SER A 234 -5.53 7.38 -36.24
C SER A 234 -5.08 8.18 -35.00
N LYS A 235 -5.81 8.10 -33.89
CA LYS A 235 -5.51 8.92 -32.72
C LYS A 235 -4.36 8.35 -31.91
N LEU A 236 -3.59 9.26 -31.34
CA LEU A 236 -2.50 8.96 -30.41
C LEU A 236 -2.89 9.44 -29.01
N ILE A 237 -2.69 8.61 -28.00
CA ILE A 237 -2.92 8.98 -26.61
C ILE A 237 -1.58 9.29 -25.96
N PHE A 238 -1.46 10.51 -25.42
CA PHE A 238 -0.31 10.92 -24.63
C PHE A 238 -0.74 11.11 -23.18
N SER A 239 -0.07 10.43 -22.26
CA SER A 239 -0.25 10.60 -20.81
C SER A 239 0.65 11.72 -20.32
N LEU A 240 0.09 12.78 -19.73
CA LEU A 240 0.83 13.91 -19.21
C LEU A 240 1.58 13.50 -17.93
N ASP A 241 2.90 13.71 -17.92
CA ASP A 241 3.73 13.46 -16.74
C ASP A 241 3.85 14.74 -15.90
N MET A 242 3.05 14.79 -14.84
CA MET A 242 3.06 15.91 -13.90
C MET A 242 4.40 16.04 -13.15
N GLY A 243 5.07 14.93 -12.87
CA GLY A 243 6.37 14.91 -12.23
C GLY A 243 7.44 15.57 -13.10
N ALA A 244 7.49 15.21 -14.38
CA ALA A 244 8.41 15.81 -15.36
C ALA A 244 8.15 17.31 -15.60
N LEU A 245 6.87 17.73 -15.57
CA LEU A 245 6.52 19.14 -15.71
C LEU A 245 7.04 20.01 -14.55
N VAL A 246 7.00 19.48 -13.33
CA VAL A 246 7.40 20.19 -12.09
C VAL A 246 8.90 20.04 -11.81
N ALA A 247 9.51 18.90 -12.16
CA ALA A 247 10.91 18.62 -11.87
C ALA A 247 11.85 19.68 -12.45
N GLY A 248 12.70 20.27 -11.60
CA GLY A 248 13.68 21.27 -12.00
C GLY A 248 13.12 22.66 -12.33
N ALA A 249 11.81 22.90 -12.21
CA ALA A 249 11.24 24.23 -12.35
C ALA A 249 11.60 25.09 -11.12
N LYS A 250 12.48 26.08 -11.30
CA LYS A 250 12.91 26.96 -10.22
C LYS A 250 11.90 28.08 -9.92
N TYR A 251 11.07 28.43 -10.89
CA TYR A 251 10.07 29.49 -10.82
C TYR A 251 8.72 29.00 -11.39
N GLN A 252 7.64 29.51 -10.87
CA GLN A 252 6.27 29.22 -11.28
C GLN A 252 6.04 29.38 -12.78
N GLY A 253 6.64 30.38 -13.41
CA GLY A 253 6.51 30.63 -14.85
C GLY A 253 7.07 29.53 -15.75
N GLU A 254 8.08 28.78 -15.30
CA GLU A 254 8.65 27.69 -16.10
C GLU A 254 7.68 26.49 -16.24
N PHE A 255 6.94 26.16 -15.19
CA PHE A 255 5.91 25.15 -15.26
C PHE A 255 4.76 25.56 -16.23
N GLU A 256 4.32 26.80 -16.11
CA GLU A 256 3.27 27.34 -16.98
C GLU A 256 3.69 27.35 -18.45
N GLU A 257 4.94 27.69 -18.75
CA GLU A 257 5.51 27.64 -20.11
C GLU A 257 5.59 26.20 -20.63
N ARG A 258 6.04 25.24 -19.83
CA ARG A 258 6.10 23.82 -20.22
C ARG A 258 4.71 23.28 -20.53
N LEU A 259 3.74 23.51 -19.65
CA LEU A 259 2.36 23.08 -19.86
C LEU A 259 1.74 23.75 -21.11
N LYS A 260 2.01 25.03 -21.31
CA LYS A 260 1.55 25.77 -22.48
C LYS A 260 2.15 25.21 -23.78
N GLY A 261 3.43 24.81 -23.75
CA GLY A 261 4.08 24.13 -24.87
C GLY A 261 3.39 22.83 -25.23
N VAL A 262 3.11 21.95 -24.22
CA VAL A 262 2.35 20.70 -24.44
C VAL A 262 0.97 20.96 -25.03
N VAL A 263 0.22 21.91 -24.46
CA VAL A 263 -1.12 22.26 -24.94
C VAL A 263 -1.10 22.78 -26.38
N GLN A 264 -0.12 23.62 -26.75
CA GLN A 264 0.01 24.14 -28.10
C GLN A 264 0.37 23.03 -29.09
N GLU A 265 1.24 22.09 -28.77
CA GLU A 265 1.54 20.94 -29.62
C GLU A 265 0.31 20.05 -29.83
N VAL A 266 -0.48 19.79 -28.78
CA VAL A 266 -1.73 19.01 -28.89
C VAL A 266 -2.74 19.75 -29.81
N ILE A 267 -2.91 21.06 -29.65
CA ILE A 267 -3.79 21.87 -30.50
C ILE A 267 -3.30 21.87 -31.96
N ALA A 268 -1.98 21.97 -32.16
CA ALA A 268 -1.37 21.97 -33.49
C ALA A 268 -1.52 20.64 -34.24
N SER A 269 -1.81 19.55 -33.53
CA SER A 269 -2.09 18.24 -34.13
C SER A 269 -3.49 18.11 -34.74
N ASP A 270 -4.29 19.17 -34.73
CA ASP A 270 -5.67 19.19 -35.27
C ASP A 270 -6.54 18.01 -34.75
N GLY A 271 -6.42 17.73 -33.47
CA GLY A 271 -7.17 16.67 -32.80
C GLY A 271 -6.72 15.24 -33.06
N GLU A 272 -5.53 15.02 -33.65
CA GLU A 272 -4.92 13.69 -33.78
C GLU A 272 -4.46 13.16 -32.40
N ILE A 273 -4.13 14.06 -31.48
CA ILE A 273 -3.64 13.72 -30.15
C ILE A 273 -4.74 13.86 -29.11
N LEU A 274 -4.89 12.83 -28.28
CA LEU A 274 -5.72 12.80 -27.09
C LEU A 274 -4.80 12.89 -25.88
N LEU A 275 -4.99 13.91 -25.03
CA LEU A 275 -4.17 14.09 -23.84
C LEU A 275 -4.86 13.43 -22.64
N PHE A 276 -4.24 12.39 -22.09
CA PHE A 276 -4.65 11.82 -20.81
C PHE A 276 -3.99 12.59 -19.66
N ILE A 277 -4.79 13.03 -18.70
CA ILE A 277 -4.33 13.77 -17.52
C ILE A 277 -4.84 13.04 -16.29
N ASP A 278 -3.93 12.34 -15.63
CA ASP A 278 -4.23 11.76 -14.33
C ASP A 278 -4.22 12.84 -13.25
N GLU A 279 -5.01 12.66 -12.20
CA GLU A 279 -5.17 13.66 -11.15
C GLU A 279 -5.41 15.09 -11.69
N ILE A 280 -6.28 15.21 -12.72
CA ILE A 280 -6.53 16.49 -13.43
C ILE A 280 -6.92 17.63 -12.48
N HIS A 281 -7.43 17.32 -11.28
CA HIS A 281 -7.77 18.29 -10.24
C HIS A 281 -6.56 19.09 -9.77
N THR A 282 -5.33 18.54 -9.85
CA THR A 282 -4.09 19.23 -9.49
C THR A 282 -3.84 20.45 -10.38
N LEU A 283 -4.22 20.37 -11.65
CA LEU A 283 -4.13 21.46 -12.62
C LEU A 283 -5.27 22.50 -12.49
N VAL A 284 -6.43 22.06 -11.98
CA VAL A 284 -7.63 22.92 -11.90
C VAL A 284 -7.75 23.61 -10.53
N GLY A 285 -7.29 22.94 -9.46
CA GLY A 285 -7.47 23.36 -8.08
C GLY A 285 -6.38 24.26 -7.51
N ALA A 286 -5.25 24.37 -8.17
CA ALA A 286 -4.05 25.05 -7.67
C ALA A 286 -4.17 26.57 -7.43
N GLY A 287 -5.27 27.22 -7.88
CA GLY A 287 -5.42 28.68 -7.82
C GLY A 287 -5.95 29.29 -6.50
N LYS A 288 -6.26 28.50 -5.46
CA LYS A 288 -6.93 29.04 -4.25
C LYS A 288 -6.03 29.20 -3.01
N SER A 289 -4.79 28.75 -3.04
CA SER A 289 -3.80 29.00 -1.98
C SER A 289 -2.74 29.97 -2.48
N SER A 290 -2.38 30.95 -1.69
CA SER A 290 -1.39 31.99 -2.02
C SER A 290 -0.06 31.36 -2.47
N GLY A 291 0.22 31.42 -3.79
CA GLY A 291 1.44 30.86 -4.39
C GLY A 291 1.26 29.58 -5.23
N ALA A 292 0.04 29.09 -5.42
CA ALA A 292 -0.21 27.88 -6.21
C ALA A 292 -0.49 28.20 -7.70
N MET A 293 -0.01 27.31 -8.56
CA MET A 293 0.02 27.39 -10.01
C MET A 293 -1.38 27.52 -10.62
N ASP A 294 -1.63 28.52 -11.45
CA ASP A 294 -2.92 28.68 -12.14
C ASP A 294 -2.90 28.05 -13.55
N ALA A 295 -2.63 26.74 -13.57
CA ALA A 295 -2.66 25.93 -14.78
C ALA A 295 -4.07 25.90 -15.43
N ALA A 296 -5.11 26.10 -14.63
CA ALA A 296 -6.47 26.17 -15.10
C ALA A 296 -6.69 27.26 -16.15
N ASN A 297 -6.04 28.41 -16.02
CA ASN A 297 -6.15 29.51 -16.97
C ASN A 297 -5.52 29.19 -18.33
N ILE A 298 -4.59 28.23 -18.39
CA ILE A 298 -3.99 27.77 -19.66
C ILE A 298 -4.93 26.77 -20.35
N LEU A 299 -5.50 25.82 -19.59
CA LEU A 299 -6.36 24.76 -20.12
C LEU A 299 -7.77 25.25 -20.50
N LYS A 300 -8.39 26.09 -19.67
CA LYS A 300 -9.77 26.54 -19.85
C LYS A 300 -10.07 27.14 -21.22
N PRO A 301 -9.24 28.06 -21.81
CA PRO A 301 -9.50 28.59 -23.13
C PRO A 301 -9.48 27.54 -24.24
N ALA A 302 -8.51 26.61 -24.19
CA ALA A 302 -8.38 25.54 -25.17
C ALA A 302 -9.53 24.53 -25.08
N LEU A 303 -9.91 24.13 -23.87
CA LEU A 303 -11.08 23.28 -23.61
C LEU A 303 -12.39 23.98 -24.01
N ALA A 304 -12.48 25.29 -23.75
CA ALA A 304 -13.68 26.09 -24.10
C ALA A 304 -13.92 26.16 -25.60
N ARG A 305 -12.88 26.30 -26.42
CA ARG A 305 -12.99 26.31 -27.88
C ARG A 305 -13.18 24.91 -28.48
N GLY A 306 -12.86 23.85 -27.74
CA GLY A 306 -12.86 22.47 -28.21
C GLY A 306 -11.63 22.09 -29.02
N ASP A 307 -10.57 22.92 -28.96
CA ASP A 307 -9.29 22.70 -29.63
C ASP A 307 -8.45 21.61 -28.93
N LEU A 308 -8.68 21.41 -27.61
CA LEU A 308 -7.98 20.42 -26.80
C LEU A 308 -8.92 19.24 -26.49
N ARG A 309 -8.52 18.04 -26.86
CA ARG A 309 -9.21 16.79 -26.51
C ARG A 309 -8.49 16.11 -25.37
N THR A 310 -9.18 15.92 -24.26
CA THR A 310 -8.61 15.36 -23.05
C THR A 310 -9.45 14.25 -22.46
N ILE A 311 -8.76 13.29 -21.84
CA ILE A 311 -9.33 12.29 -20.92
C ILE A 311 -8.78 12.66 -19.54
N GLY A 312 -9.63 13.10 -18.63
CA GLY A 312 -9.24 13.40 -17.26
C GLY A 312 -9.50 12.21 -16.33
N ALA A 313 -8.73 12.08 -15.25
CA ALA A 313 -9.01 11.16 -14.15
C ALA A 313 -8.92 11.90 -12.82
N THR A 314 -9.83 11.61 -11.88
CA THR A 314 -9.89 12.24 -10.56
C THR A 314 -10.72 11.39 -9.58
N THR A 315 -10.69 11.71 -8.29
CA THR A 315 -11.58 11.11 -7.29
C THR A 315 -12.95 11.82 -7.24
N LEU A 316 -13.92 11.21 -6.55
CA LEU A 316 -15.25 11.78 -6.43
C LEU A 316 -15.24 13.09 -5.64
N ASP A 317 -14.54 13.13 -4.52
CA ASP A 317 -14.43 14.33 -3.66
C ASP A 317 -13.76 15.49 -4.38
N GLU A 318 -12.70 15.22 -5.14
CA GLU A 318 -11.98 16.22 -5.92
C GLU A 318 -12.79 16.71 -7.12
N PHE A 319 -13.57 15.83 -7.75
CA PHE A 319 -14.50 16.21 -8.80
C PHE A 319 -15.56 17.19 -8.27
N GLN A 320 -16.18 16.91 -7.13
CA GLN A 320 -17.14 17.79 -6.49
C GLN A 320 -16.53 19.13 -6.10
N LYS A 321 -15.33 19.10 -5.52
CA LYS A 321 -14.65 20.29 -5.02
C LYS A 321 -14.16 21.23 -6.12
N TYR A 322 -13.65 20.70 -7.23
CA TYR A 322 -12.95 21.50 -8.25
C TYR A 322 -13.70 21.59 -9.57
N PHE A 323 -14.47 20.59 -9.98
CA PHE A 323 -15.17 20.56 -11.27
C PHE A 323 -16.62 21.00 -11.19
N GLU A 324 -17.39 20.52 -10.23
CA GLU A 324 -18.81 20.89 -10.09
C GLU A 324 -18.97 22.36 -9.69
N GLN A 325 -17.99 22.94 -9.00
CA GLN A 325 -18.02 24.37 -8.65
C GLN A 325 -17.67 25.27 -9.84
N ASP A 326 -16.99 24.76 -10.87
CA ASP A 326 -16.61 25.51 -12.07
C ASP A 326 -17.53 25.19 -13.23
N LYS A 327 -18.58 26.01 -13.43
CA LYS A 327 -19.57 25.83 -14.49
C LYS A 327 -18.99 25.78 -15.92
N ALA A 328 -17.79 26.34 -16.13
CA ALA A 328 -17.15 26.32 -17.44
C ALA A 328 -16.57 24.94 -17.74
N LEU A 329 -15.94 24.30 -16.75
CA LEU A 329 -15.38 22.94 -16.85
C LEU A 329 -16.50 21.90 -16.84
N GLU A 330 -17.49 22.01 -15.96
CA GLU A 330 -18.64 21.09 -15.89
C GLU A 330 -19.33 20.94 -17.25
N ARG A 331 -19.46 22.03 -18.00
CA ARG A 331 -20.07 22.01 -19.35
C ARG A 331 -19.21 21.36 -20.43
N ARG A 332 -17.93 21.14 -20.19
CA ARG A 332 -16.96 20.62 -21.17
C ARG A 332 -16.60 19.17 -20.94
N PHE A 333 -16.60 18.74 -19.69
CA PHE A 333 -16.33 17.35 -19.34
C PHE A 333 -17.64 16.55 -19.20
N GLN A 334 -17.56 15.28 -19.60
CA GLN A 334 -18.62 14.31 -19.39
C GLN A 334 -18.15 13.27 -18.39
N LYS A 335 -18.83 13.19 -17.26
CA LYS A 335 -18.51 12.24 -16.17
C LYS A 335 -18.72 10.80 -16.63
N VAL A 336 -17.74 9.95 -16.32
CA VAL A 336 -17.77 8.49 -16.43
C VAL A 336 -17.39 7.96 -15.04
N MET A 337 -18.34 7.29 -14.38
CA MET A 337 -18.07 6.64 -13.10
C MET A 337 -17.22 5.41 -13.31
N VAL A 338 -16.24 5.22 -12.43
CA VAL A 338 -15.36 4.05 -12.39
C VAL A 338 -15.46 3.49 -10.97
N ASP A 339 -16.35 2.53 -10.82
CA ASP A 339 -16.62 1.90 -9.53
C ASP A 339 -15.57 0.81 -9.22
N GLU A 340 -15.47 0.43 -7.94
CA GLU A 340 -14.68 -0.71 -7.52
C GLU A 340 -15.18 -1.97 -8.23
N PRO A 341 -14.30 -2.77 -8.87
CA PRO A 341 -14.71 -4.00 -9.54
C PRO A 341 -15.25 -5.02 -8.53
N THR A 342 -16.16 -5.88 -8.97
CA THR A 342 -16.60 -7.03 -8.18
C THR A 342 -15.43 -7.97 -7.89
N THR A 343 -15.52 -8.79 -6.85
CA THR A 343 -14.48 -9.76 -6.50
C THR A 343 -14.18 -10.71 -7.68
N GLU A 344 -15.18 -11.14 -8.43
CA GLU A 344 -15.00 -12.00 -9.61
C GLU A 344 -14.21 -11.30 -10.72
N ASN A 345 -14.53 -10.04 -11.00
CA ASN A 345 -13.81 -9.23 -11.98
C ASN A 345 -12.37 -8.96 -11.51
N ALA A 346 -12.17 -8.68 -10.22
CA ALA A 346 -10.84 -8.48 -9.66
C ALA A 346 -9.98 -9.75 -9.77
N ILE A 347 -10.51 -10.93 -9.50
CA ILE A 347 -9.81 -12.22 -9.71
C ILE A 347 -9.41 -12.36 -11.20
N SER A 348 -10.31 -12.03 -12.11
CA SER A 348 -10.03 -12.09 -13.55
C SER A 348 -8.91 -11.12 -13.96
N ILE A 349 -8.90 -9.91 -13.41
CA ILE A 349 -7.85 -8.92 -13.63
C ILE A 349 -6.49 -9.47 -13.14
N LEU A 350 -6.44 -9.98 -11.91
CA LEU A 350 -5.20 -10.49 -11.34
C LEU A 350 -4.67 -11.73 -12.09
N ARG A 351 -5.57 -12.61 -12.58
CA ARG A 351 -5.19 -13.73 -13.46
C ARG A 351 -4.53 -13.25 -14.75
N GLY A 352 -5.02 -12.15 -15.31
CA GLY A 352 -4.41 -11.55 -16.50
C GLY A 352 -3.05 -10.88 -16.26
N LEU A 353 -2.81 -10.42 -15.03
CA LEU A 353 -1.53 -9.82 -14.63
C LEU A 353 -0.51 -10.85 -14.12
N LYS A 354 -0.96 -12.05 -13.75
CA LYS A 354 -0.16 -13.10 -13.12
C LYS A 354 1.18 -13.34 -13.79
N GLU A 355 1.20 -13.59 -15.08
CA GLU A 355 2.43 -13.92 -15.85
C GLU A 355 3.49 -12.82 -15.75
N ARG A 356 3.07 -11.55 -15.69
CA ARG A 356 4.00 -10.42 -15.56
C ARG A 356 4.64 -10.36 -14.19
N TYR A 357 3.85 -10.58 -13.11
CA TYR A 357 4.39 -10.62 -11.75
C TYR A 357 5.27 -11.85 -11.53
N GLU A 358 4.90 -13.00 -12.09
CA GLU A 358 5.74 -14.21 -12.10
C GLU A 358 7.08 -13.98 -12.82
N SER A 359 7.06 -13.30 -13.96
CA SER A 359 8.28 -12.97 -14.72
C SER A 359 9.14 -11.94 -13.97
N HIS A 360 8.53 -10.91 -13.37
CA HIS A 360 9.25 -9.87 -12.63
C HIS A 360 9.93 -10.40 -11.37
N HIS A 361 9.18 -11.12 -10.53
CA HIS A 361 9.68 -11.65 -9.26
C HIS A 361 10.36 -13.01 -9.41
N LYS A 362 10.20 -13.66 -10.56
CA LYS A 362 10.79 -14.98 -10.86
C LYS A 362 10.31 -16.08 -9.90
N VAL A 363 9.09 -15.95 -9.41
CA VAL A 363 8.37 -16.90 -8.57
C VAL A 363 7.11 -17.35 -9.27
N ARG A 364 6.51 -18.46 -8.84
CA ARG A 364 5.22 -18.92 -9.34
C ARG A 364 4.12 -18.47 -8.40
N ILE A 365 2.97 -18.04 -8.95
CA ILE A 365 1.82 -17.61 -8.16
C ILE A 365 0.68 -18.61 -8.38
N LYS A 366 0.24 -19.28 -7.32
CA LYS A 366 -0.90 -20.20 -7.42
C LYS A 366 -2.21 -19.44 -7.60
N ASP A 367 -3.18 -20.09 -8.24
CA ASP A 367 -4.53 -19.49 -8.40
C ASP A 367 -5.23 -19.25 -7.05
N GLU A 368 -4.99 -20.13 -6.08
CA GLU A 368 -5.49 -19.96 -4.70
C GLU A 368 -4.93 -18.69 -4.03
N ALA A 369 -3.70 -18.28 -4.35
CA ALA A 369 -3.12 -17.02 -3.86
C ALA A 369 -3.85 -15.81 -4.45
N ILE A 370 -4.21 -15.86 -5.74
CA ILE A 370 -4.96 -14.79 -6.41
C ILE A 370 -6.35 -14.64 -5.79
N ILE A 371 -7.06 -15.75 -5.60
CA ILE A 371 -8.38 -15.76 -4.96
C ILE A 371 -8.26 -15.18 -3.55
N SER A 372 -7.31 -15.70 -2.76
CA SER A 372 -7.05 -15.22 -1.40
C SER A 372 -6.68 -13.74 -1.33
N ALA A 373 -5.87 -13.23 -2.28
CA ALA A 373 -5.51 -11.82 -2.32
C ALA A 373 -6.73 -10.91 -2.50
N VAL A 374 -7.66 -11.30 -3.38
CA VAL A 374 -8.91 -10.56 -3.60
C VAL A 374 -9.84 -10.67 -2.40
N GLU A 375 -10.12 -11.87 -1.91
CA GLU A 375 -11.07 -12.10 -0.82
C GLU A 375 -10.58 -11.50 0.50
N LEU A 376 -9.32 -11.74 0.86
CA LEU A 376 -8.75 -11.22 2.10
C LEU A 376 -8.58 -9.69 2.05
N SER A 377 -8.15 -9.13 0.92
CA SER A 377 -8.07 -7.67 0.80
C SER A 377 -9.45 -7.02 0.83
N HIS A 378 -10.45 -7.61 0.17
CA HIS A 378 -11.82 -7.10 0.21
C HIS A 378 -12.39 -7.11 1.63
N ARG A 379 -12.12 -8.17 2.38
CA ARG A 379 -12.62 -8.37 3.75
C ARG A 379 -11.86 -7.57 4.80
N TYR A 380 -10.53 -7.51 4.71
CA TYR A 380 -9.66 -7.02 5.78
C TYR A 380 -9.03 -5.66 5.52
N ILE A 381 -8.94 -5.21 4.26
CA ILE A 381 -8.37 -3.92 3.89
C ILE A 381 -9.48 -3.01 3.36
N THR A 382 -10.15 -2.30 4.28
CA THR A 382 -11.32 -1.45 3.98
C THR A 382 -10.95 -0.02 3.55
N SER A 383 -9.69 0.40 3.78
CA SER A 383 -9.20 1.74 3.48
C SER A 383 -8.71 1.92 2.04
N ARG A 384 -8.64 0.83 1.24
CA ARG A 384 -8.19 0.80 -0.14
C ARG A 384 -9.19 0.01 -1.00
N PHE A 385 -9.14 0.21 -2.31
CA PHE A 385 -10.09 -0.37 -3.26
C PHE A 385 -9.45 -1.42 -4.17
N LEU A 386 -10.28 -2.37 -4.63
CA LEU A 386 -9.88 -3.35 -5.66
C LEU A 386 -9.75 -2.63 -7.03
N PRO A 387 -8.88 -3.11 -7.93
CA PRO A 387 -8.00 -4.27 -7.80
C PRO A 387 -6.66 -3.96 -7.11
N ASP A 388 -6.30 -2.69 -6.93
CA ASP A 388 -4.99 -2.20 -6.51
C ASP A 388 -4.50 -2.87 -5.21
N LYS A 389 -5.34 -2.90 -4.16
CA LYS A 389 -4.99 -3.56 -2.88
C LYS A 389 -4.66 -5.04 -3.00
N ALA A 390 -5.31 -5.76 -3.94
CA ALA A 390 -5.05 -7.19 -4.16
C ALA A 390 -3.80 -7.40 -5.02
N ILE A 391 -3.53 -6.49 -5.96
CA ILE A 391 -2.29 -6.46 -6.74
C ILE A 391 -1.10 -6.24 -5.82
N ASP A 392 -1.17 -5.23 -4.95
CA ASP A 392 -0.12 -4.93 -3.97
C ASP A 392 0.18 -6.13 -3.06
N LEU A 393 -0.85 -6.89 -2.62
CA LEU A 393 -0.63 -8.10 -1.82
C LEU A 393 0.15 -9.17 -2.56
N ILE A 394 -0.18 -9.39 -3.84
CA ILE A 394 0.53 -10.36 -4.68
C ILE A 394 1.98 -9.90 -4.91
N ASP A 395 2.17 -8.62 -5.19
CA ASP A 395 3.48 -8.03 -5.43
C ASP A 395 4.37 -8.17 -4.19
N GLU A 396 3.87 -7.81 -3.01
CA GLU A 396 4.61 -7.93 -1.75
C GLU A 396 4.88 -9.38 -1.37
N ALA A 397 3.90 -10.29 -1.52
CA ALA A 397 4.09 -11.71 -1.23
C ALA A 397 5.15 -12.34 -2.16
N ALA A 398 5.10 -12.01 -3.45
CA ALA A 398 6.08 -12.47 -4.43
C ALA A 398 7.48 -11.91 -4.16
N ALA A 399 7.58 -10.63 -3.77
CA ALA A 399 8.84 -10.00 -3.38
C ALA A 399 9.41 -10.63 -2.10
N HIS A 400 8.56 -10.91 -1.11
CA HIS A 400 8.94 -11.58 0.15
C HIS A 400 9.49 -12.98 -0.12
N LEU A 401 8.76 -13.78 -0.87
CA LEU A 401 9.18 -15.13 -1.25
C LEU A 401 10.52 -15.12 -2.00
N ARG A 402 10.69 -14.20 -2.94
CA ARG A 402 11.97 -14.03 -3.64
C ARG A 402 13.11 -13.67 -2.70
N LEU A 403 12.86 -12.82 -1.70
CA LEU A 403 13.86 -12.48 -0.69
C LEU A 403 14.22 -13.72 0.14
N GLU A 404 13.22 -14.50 0.57
CA GLU A 404 13.44 -15.75 1.32
C GLU A 404 14.26 -16.77 0.51
N MET A 405 13.94 -16.97 -0.77
CA MET A 405 14.69 -17.86 -1.67
C MET A 405 16.18 -17.48 -1.76
N ASN A 406 16.51 -16.20 -1.63
CA ASN A 406 17.89 -15.71 -1.69
C ASN A 406 18.56 -15.57 -0.31
N SER A 407 17.80 -15.69 0.76
CA SER A 407 18.27 -15.57 2.14
C SER A 407 18.56 -16.93 2.76
N VAL A 408 19.38 -16.92 3.80
CA VAL A 408 19.61 -18.14 4.60
C VAL A 408 18.34 -18.44 5.39
N PRO A 409 17.79 -19.67 5.34
CA PRO A 409 16.61 -20.04 6.12
C PRO A 409 16.74 -19.75 7.61
N GLU A 410 15.61 -19.39 8.24
CA GLU A 410 15.56 -19.02 9.65
C GLU A 410 16.14 -20.10 10.57
N ASP A 411 15.91 -21.37 10.26
CA ASP A 411 16.45 -22.51 11.02
C ASP A 411 17.97 -22.50 11.06
N ILE A 412 18.63 -22.21 9.95
CA ILE A 412 20.10 -22.13 9.87
C ILE A 412 20.59 -20.88 10.61
N ASP A 413 19.94 -19.72 10.44
CA ASP A 413 20.32 -18.48 11.12
C ASP A 413 20.16 -18.61 12.65
N ASN A 414 19.11 -19.26 13.13
CA ASN A 414 18.91 -19.56 14.55
C ASN A 414 19.99 -20.49 15.11
N LEU A 415 20.38 -21.52 14.35
CA LEU A 415 21.49 -22.39 14.74
C LEU A 415 22.81 -21.61 14.78
N ASP A 416 23.10 -20.79 13.79
CA ASP A 416 24.28 -19.93 13.75
C ASP A 416 24.35 -18.98 14.95
N ARG A 417 23.22 -18.35 15.30
CA ARG A 417 23.14 -17.48 16.50
C ARG A 417 23.36 -18.26 17.78
N ARG A 418 22.76 -19.45 17.90
CA ARG A 418 22.94 -20.31 19.05
C ARG A 418 24.36 -20.78 19.21
N ILE A 419 24.98 -21.22 18.12
CA ILE A 419 26.40 -21.63 18.08
C ILE A 419 27.31 -20.49 18.56
N ARG A 420 27.12 -19.27 18.00
CA ARG A 420 27.88 -18.08 18.42
C ARG A 420 27.71 -17.77 19.90
N GLN A 421 26.49 -17.87 20.42
CA GLN A 421 26.20 -17.64 21.83
C GLN A 421 26.95 -18.64 22.73
N LEU A 422 26.89 -19.93 22.39
CA LEU A 422 27.58 -20.97 23.13
C LEU A 422 29.11 -20.86 22.99
N GLU A 423 29.64 -20.44 21.86
CA GLU A 423 31.06 -20.15 21.70
C GLU A 423 31.53 -19.02 22.60
N ILE A 424 30.76 -17.95 22.71
CA ILE A 424 31.03 -16.82 23.63
C ILE A 424 30.98 -17.31 25.09
N GLU A 425 29.96 -18.10 25.46
CA GLU A 425 29.83 -18.68 26.79
C GLU A 425 31.02 -19.61 27.12
N ARG A 426 31.40 -20.48 26.19
CA ARG A 426 32.56 -21.38 26.35
C ARG A 426 33.86 -20.60 26.59
N GLU A 427 34.11 -19.53 25.83
CA GLU A 427 35.30 -18.69 26.04
C GLU A 427 35.27 -17.93 27.38
N ALA A 428 34.07 -17.54 27.87
CA ALA A 428 33.94 -16.95 29.18
C ALA A 428 34.23 -17.93 30.32
N ILE A 429 33.65 -19.14 30.26
CA ILE A 429 33.83 -20.20 31.28
C ILE A 429 35.25 -20.76 31.25
N ARG A 430 35.89 -20.83 30.10
CA ARG A 430 37.32 -21.24 29.99
C ARG A 430 38.24 -20.37 30.84
N ARG A 431 37.90 -19.09 31.05
CA ARG A 431 38.65 -18.20 31.94
C ARG A 431 38.40 -18.47 33.43
N GLU A 432 37.30 -19.16 33.74
CA GLU A 432 36.95 -19.56 35.13
C GLU A 432 37.45 -20.95 35.53
N ASN A 433 38.17 -21.68 34.63
CA ASN A 433 38.75 -23.01 34.83
C ASN A 433 37.75 -24.14 35.17
N ASP A 434 36.52 -24.08 34.69
CA ASP A 434 35.55 -25.19 34.82
C ASP A 434 35.65 -26.12 33.58
N GLU A 435 36.57 -27.06 33.65
CA GLU A 435 36.88 -27.99 32.52
C GLU A 435 35.66 -28.84 32.12
N LYS A 436 34.84 -29.32 33.08
CA LYS A 436 33.66 -30.16 32.76
C LYS A 436 32.61 -29.40 31.97
N ARG A 437 32.41 -28.16 32.34
CA ARG A 437 31.40 -27.31 31.65
C ARG A 437 31.88 -26.90 30.26
N VAL A 438 33.19 -26.66 30.10
CA VAL A 438 33.80 -26.40 28.77
C VAL A 438 33.71 -27.63 27.86
N GLU A 439 33.86 -28.84 28.37
CA GLU A 439 33.73 -30.09 27.60
C GLU A 439 32.29 -30.31 27.13
N ASN A 440 31.28 -30.10 28.03
CA ASN A 440 29.86 -30.20 27.67
C ASN A 440 29.48 -29.19 26.61
N LEU A 441 29.87 -27.91 26.77
CA LEU A 441 29.60 -26.87 25.79
C LEU A 441 30.26 -27.15 24.44
N THR A 442 31.47 -27.72 24.45
CA THR A 442 32.18 -28.10 23.22
C THR A 442 31.42 -29.19 22.48
N HIS A 443 30.94 -30.22 23.20
CA HIS A 443 30.12 -31.28 22.61
C HIS A 443 28.81 -30.74 22.01
N GLU A 444 28.09 -29.85 22.75
CA GLU A 444 26.87 -29.21 22.26
C GLU A 444 27.12 -28.36 21.01
N ILE A 445 28.24 -27.61 20.99
CA ILE A 445 28.65 -26.81 19.82
C ILE A 445 28.95 -27.71 18.61
N GLU A 446 29.63 -28.82 18.82
CA GLU A 446 29.96 -29.77 17.74
C GLU A 446 28.72 -30.45 17.16
N GLU A 447 27.75 -30.84 17.99
CA GLU A 447 26.46 -31.36 17.54
C GLU A 447 25.68 -30.33 16.72
N LEU A 448 25.59 -29.08 17.22
CA LEU A 448 24.87 -28.01 16.51
C LEU A 448 25.58 -27.64 15.19
N LYS A 449 26.92 -27.59 15.15
CA LYS A 449 27.67 -27.36 13.91
C LYS A 449 27.46 -28.46 12.88
N SER A 450 27.39 -29.73 13.34
CA SER A 450 27.09 -30.85 12.43
C SER A 450 25.68 -30.73 11.84
N LYS A 451 24.68 -30.35 12.65
CA LYS A 451 23.31 -30.11 12.18
C LYS A 451 23.24 -28.93 11.23
N GLU A 452 23.92 -27.82 11.58
CA GLU A 452 23.98 -26.62 10.72
C GLU A 452 24.62 -26.93 9.37
N ALA A 453 25.76 -27.64 9.35
CA ALA A 453 26.44 -28.00 8.12
C ALA A 453 25.60 -28.91 7.21
N ALA A 454 24.87 -29.88 7.78
CA ALA A 454 23.94 -30.73 7.03
C ALA A 454 22.79 -29.94 6.40
N LEU A 455 22.15 -29.04 7.16
CA LEU A 455 21.07 -28.17 6.65
C LEU A 455 21.58 -27.19 5.61
N ARG A 456 22.76 -26.60 5.82
CA ARG A 456 23.39 -25.67 4.88
C ARG A 456 23.76 -26.35 3.56
N ALA A 457 24.29 -27.56 3.59
CA ALA A 457 24.60 -28.32 2.38
C ALA A 457 23.34 -28.64 1.57
N LYS A 458 22.26 -28.99 2.26
CA LYS A 458 20.96 -29.24 1.65
C LYS A 458 20.37 -27.97 1.01
N TRP A 459 20.31 -26.86 1.75
CA TRP A 459 19.87 -25.56 1.25
C TRP A 459 20.66 -25.10 0.03
N GLN A 460 22.01 -25.26 0.06
CA GLN A 460 22.86 -24.93 -1.09
C GLN A 460 22.49 -25.77 -2.32
N GLY A 461 22.23 -27.09 -2.13
CA GLY A 461 21.80 -27.98 -3.21
C GLY A 461 20.48 -27.56 -3.85
N GLU A 462 19.48 -27.22 -3.03
CA GLU A 462 18.17 -26.70 -3.52
C GLU A 462 18.34 -25.36 -4.25
N ARG A 463 19.14 -24.44 -3.68
CA ARG A 463 19.43 -23.14 -4.27
C ARG A 463 20.11 -23.27 -5.63
N ASP A 464 21.06 -24.18 -5.79
CA ASP A 464 21.75 -24.41 -7.07
C ASP A 464 20.79 -24.94 -8.14
N LEU A 465 19.84 -25.81 -7.77
CA LEU A 465 18.78 -26.28 -8.69
C LEU A 465 17.88 -25.12 -9.11
N LEU A 466 17.44 -24.29 -8.18
CA LEU A 466 16.62 -23.12 -8.43
C LEU A 466 17.34 -22.11 -9.34
N GLN A 467 18.62 -21.87 -9.12
CA GLN A 467 19.41 -20.97 -9.94
C GLN A 467 19.53 -21.48 -11.41
N LYS A 468 19.65 -22.82 -11.59
CA LYS A 468 19.62 -23.42 -12.94
C LYS A 468 18.27 -23.27 -13.61
N ILE A 469 17.17 -23.51 -12.89
CA ILE A 469 15.80 -23.30 -13.39
C ILE A 469 15.64 -21.84 -13.85
N GLN A 470 16.10 -20.91 -13.01
CA GLN A 470 16.01 -19.48 -13.31
C GLN A 470 16.82 -19.09 -14.55
N SER A 471 18.04 -19.57 -14.67
CA SER A 471 18.89 -19.30 -15.84
C SER A 471 18.25 -19.82 -17.13
N ASN A 472 17.59 -20.98 -17.08
CA ASN A 472 16.86 -21.51 -18.23
C ASN A 472 15.62 -20.67 -18.58
N LYS A 473 14.88 -20.15 -17.58
CA LYS A 473 13.74 -19.22 -17.81
C LYS A 473 14.20 -17.92 -18.46
N ASP A 474 15.29 -17.32 -17.96
CA ASP A 474 15.88 -16.11 -18.56
C ASP A 474 16.32 -16.35 -20.01
N SER A 475 16.87 -17.54 -20.30
CA SER A 475 17.25 -17.94 -21.67
C SER A 475 16.03 -18.08 -22.58
N ILE A 476 14.92 -18.63 -22.10
CA ILE A 476 13.66 -18.74 -22.85
C ILE A 476 13.13 -17.35 -23.20
N GLU A 477 13.13 -16.41 -22.27
CA GLU A 477 12.68 -15.05 -22.50
C GLU A 477 13.54 -14.35 -23.55
N HIS A 478 14.86 -14.49 -23.45
CA HIS A 478 15.79 -13.99 -24.47
C HIS A 478 15.51 -14.58 -25.83
N TYR A 479 15.31 -15.91 -25.90
CA TYR A 479 15.00 -16.58 -27.18
C TYR A 479 13.65 -16.16 -27.76
N LYS A 480 12.64 -15.88 -26.94
CA LYS A 480 11.35 -15.34 -27.39
C LYS A 480 11.50 -13.95 -28.02
N ILE A 481 12.28 -13.07 -27.40
CA ILE A 481 12.56 -11.72 -27.92
C ILE A 481 13.34 -11.82 -29.25
N GLU A 482 14.38 -12.67 -29.31
CA GLU A 482 15.17 -12.90 -30.49
C GLU A 482 14.32 -13.48 -31.66
N ALA A 483 13.42 -14.42 -31.33
CA ALA A 483 12.49 -14.98 -32.31
C ALA A 483 11.52 -13.92 -32.89
N GLN A 484 11.00 -13.01 -32.06
CA GLN A 484 10.18 -11.90 -32.55
C GLN A 484 10.94 -10.91 -33.43
N GLN A 485 12.21 -10.65 -33.13
CA GLN A 485 13.07 -9.80 -33.93
C GLN A 485 13.37 -10.45 -35.28
N ALA A 486 13.71 -11.75 -35.30
CA ALA A 486 13.93 -12.53 -36.51
C ALA A 486 12.67 -12.63 -37.38
N GLU A 487 11.49 -12.77 -36.78
CA GLU A 487 10.20 -12.79 -37.46
C GLU A 487 9.93 -11.46 -38.21
N ARG A 488 10.23 -10.31 -37.54
CA ARG A 488 10.14 -8.99 -38.18
C ARG A 488 11.13 -8.79 -39.33
N GLN A 489 12.27 -9.47 -39.28
CA GLN A 489 13.29 -9.44 -40.35
C GLN A 489 13.03 -10.46 -41.44
N GLY A 490 12.02 -11.34 -41.29
CA GLY A 490 11.66 -12.36 -42.29
C GLY A 490 12.53 -13.59 -42.23
N ASP A 491 13.38 -13.76 -41.20
CA ASP A 491 14.23 -14.94 -41.02
C ASP A 491 13.47 -16.08 -40.32
N TYR A 492 12.61 -16.74 -41.04
CA TYR A 492 11.79 -17.85 -40.53
C TYR A 492 12.63 -19.08 -40.16
N GLY A 493 13.84 -19.23 -40.72
CA GLY A 493 14.76 -20.31 -40.33
C GLY A 493 15.23 -20.16 -38.89
N ARG A 494 15.64 -18.96 -38.53
CA ARG A 494 16.05 -18.63 -37.17
C ARG A 494 14.88 -18.71 -36.19
N VAL A 495 13.68 -18.26 -36.60
CA VAL A 495 12.46 -18.39 -35.77
C VAL A 495 12.16 -19.84 -35.45
N ALA A 496 12.25 -20.74 -36.44
CA ALA A 496 12.01 -22.18 -36.24
C ALA A 496 13.08 -22.82 -35.31
N GLU A 497 14.36 -22.49 -35.46
CA GLU A 497 15.44 -22.96 -34.58
C GLU A 497 15.21 -22.54 -33.15
N LEU A 498 14.82 -21.28 -32.91
CA LEU A 498 14.58 -20.74 -31.58
C LEU A 498 13.31 -21.35 -30.93
N ARG A 499 12.17 -21.31 -31.66
CA ARG A 499 10.87 -21.75 -31.09
C ARG A 499 10.78 -23.26 -30.92
N TYR A 500 11.24 -24.05 -31.88
CA TYR A 500 11.10 -25.52 -31.85
C TYR A 500 12.36 -26.26 -31.42
N GLY A 501 13.50 -25.57 -31.32
CA GLY A 501 14.76 -26.13 -30.87
C GLY A 501 15.08 -25.66 -29.45
N LYS A 502 15.63 -24.44 -29.31
CA LYS A 502 16.21 -23.94 -28.03
C LYS A 502 15.20 -23.74 -26.92
N ILE A 503 14.00 -23.22 -27.24
CA ILE A 503 12.96 -23.01 -26.22
C ILE A 503 12.47 -24.35 -25.69
N VAL A 504 12.16 -25.31 -26.57
CA VAL A 504 11.68 -26.64 -26.15
C VAL A 504 12.73 -27.42 -25.36
N GLU A 505 14.03 -27.28 -25.71
CA GLU A 505 15.12 -27.89 -24.95
C GLU A 505 15.24 -27.30 -23.53
N ALA A 506 15.18 -25.97 -23.42
CA ALA A 506 15.20 -25.28 -22.14
C ALA A 506 13.98 -25.63 -21.28
N GLU A 507 12.78 -25.74 -21.87
CA GLU A 507 11.54 -26.16 -21.17
C GLU A 507 11.70 -27.59 -20.63
N LYS A 508 12.24 -28.55 -21.40
CA LYS A 508 12.51 -29.90 -20.90
C LYS A 508 13.51 -29.94 -19.76
N GLN A 509 14.55 -29.08 -19.82
CA GLN A 509 15.53 -28.98 -18.73
C GLN A 509 14.89 -28.44 -17.48
N ILE A 510 13.99 -27.43 -17.58
CA ILE A 510 13.23 -26.89 -16.45
C ILE A 510 12.37 -28.01 -15.84
N GLU A 511 11.64 -28.77 -16.66
CA GLU A 511 10.76 -29.84 -16.19
C GLU A 511 11.53 -30.93 -15.42
N ALA A 512 12.70 -31.33 -15.93
CA ALA A 512 13.56 -32.29 -15.26
C ALA A 512 14.12 -31.76 -13.92
N LEU A 513 14.52 -30.48 -13.84
CA LEU A 513 15.02 -29.87 -12.63
C LEU A 513 13.89 -29.66 -11.59
N GLN A 514 12.69 -29.33 -12.03
CA GLN A 514 11.51 -29.21 -11.18
C GLN A 514 11.10 -30.56 -10.58
N GLU A 515 11.17 -31.67 -11.35
CA GLU A 515 10.90 -32.99 -10.84
C GLU A 515 11.94 -33.41 -9.80
N GLN A 516 13.22 -33.07 -10.00
CA GLN A 516 14.25 -33.30 -8.98
C GLN A 516 13.95 -32.54 -7.68
N LEU A 517 13.55 -31.29 -7.78
CA LEU A 517 13.22 -30.47 -6.63
C LEU A 517 11.97 -31.01 -5.91
N ARG A 518 10.94 -31.43 -6.68
CA ARG A 518 9.72 -32.04 -6.14
C ARG A 518 9.97 -33.34 -5.40
N LEU A 519 10.88 -34.19 -5.89
CA LEU A 519 11.27 -35.42 -5.20
C LEU A 519 11.96 -35.14 -3.86
N THR A 520 12.74 -34.06 -3.80
CA THR A 520 13.37 -33.59 -2.55
C THR A 520 12.32 -33.06 -1.57
N ALA A 521 11.31 -32.34 -2.07
CA ALA A 521 10.22 -31.78 -1.27
C ALA A 521 9.19 -32.84 -0.78
N GLN A 522 8.91 -33.90 -1.56
CA GLN A 522 7.98 -34.97 -1.19
C GLN A 522 8.45 -35.79 0.01
N ASN A 523 9.73 -35.80 0.31
CA ASN A 523 10.28 -36.43 1.50
C ASN A 523 10.09 -35.58 2.79
N GLY A 524 9.31 -34.49 2.73
CA GLY A 524 9.06 -33.59 3.87
C GLY A 524 10.25 -32.68 4.19
N GLU A 525 11.19 -32.56 3.28
CA GLU A 525 12.50 -31.96 3.50
C GLU A 525 12.81 -30.69 2.70
N GLY A 526 11.88 -30.17 1.90
CA GLY A 526 12.10 -28.93 1.14
C GLY A 526 12.31 -27.72 2.07
N MET A 527 13.42 -27.02 1.90
CA MET A 527 13.78 -25.84 2.70
C MET A 527 13.41 -24.53 1.99
N ILE A 528 13.23 -24.56 0.68
CA ILE A 528 12.94 -23.38 -0.14
C ILE A 528 11.58 -23.54 -0.79
N LYS A 529 10.69 -22.57 -0.55
CA LYS A 529 9.38 -22.45 -1.19
C LYS A 529 9.53 -21.69 -2.51
N GLU A 530 8.90 -22.16 -3.59
CA GLU A 530 8.97 -21.53 -4.93
C GLU A 530 7.66 -20.87 -5.38
N GLU A 531 6.58 -21.18 -4.71
CA GLU A 531 5.24 -20.81 -5.12
C GLU A 531 4.57 -19.96 -4.04
N VAL A 532 4.03 -18.81 -4.46
CA VAL A 532 3.17 -18.00 -3.60
C VAL A 532 1.81 -18.69 -3.49
N ASP A 533 1.39 -19.01 -2.28
CA ASP A 533 0.09 -19.61 -1.97
C ASP A 533 -0.77 -18.72 -1.08
N SER A 534 -1.91 -19.23 -0.65
CA SER A 534 -2.86 -18.53 0.21
C SER A 534 -2.28 -18.14 1.57
N SER A 535 -1.29 -18.89 2.09
CA SER A 535 -0.68 -18.62 3.39
C SER A 535 0.25 -17.39 3.35
N ASP A 536 0.98 -17.21 2.24
CA ASP A 536 1.85 -16.03 2.05
C ASP A 536 1.02 -14.75 1.98
N ILE A 537 -0.07 -14.80 1.23
CA ILE A 537 -1.02 -13.68 1.15
C ILE A 537 -1.61 -13.36 2.53
N ALA A 538 -2.01 -14.39 3.27
CA ALA A 538 -2.53 -14.21 4.62
C ALA A 538 -1.50 -13.60 5.58
N GLU A 539 -0.22 -13.95 5.41
CA GLU A 539 0.86 -13.35 6.20
C GLU A 539 1.06 -11.87 5.87
N VAL A 540 1.06 -11.48 4.59
CA VAL A 540 1.14 -10.07 4.19
C VAL A 540 -0.06 -9.28 4.71
N VAL A 541 -1.29 -9.83 4.59
CA VAL A 541 -2.50 -9.20 5.15
C VAL A 541 -2.37 -9.06 6.67
N SER A 542 -1.85 -10.08 7.35
CA SER A 542 -1.62 -10.03 8.81
C SER A 542 -0.64 -8.92 9.19
N ARG A 543 0.41 -8.72 8.41
CA ARG A 543 1.42 -7.68 8.61
C ARG A 543 0.83 -6.27 8.40
N TRP A 544 0.00 -6.08 7.38
CA TRP A 544 -0.62 -4.78 7.07
C TRP A 544 -1.72 -4.39 8.06
N THR A 545 -2.52 -5.37 8.47
CA THR A 545 -3.72 -5.13 9.29
C THR A 545 -3.47 -5.33 10.79
N GLY A 546 -2.39 -6.03 11.15
CA GLY A 546 -2.14 -6.49 12.51
C GLY A 546 -3.04 -7.66 12.94
N ILE A 547 -3.82 -8.25 12.02
CA ILE A 547 -4.74 -9.35 12.29
C ILE A 547 -4.03 -10.66 11.97
N PRO A 548 -4.01 -11.67 12.84
CA PRO A 548 -3.32 -12.95 12.59
C PRO A 548 -4.09 -13.85 11.61
N VAL A 549 -4.28 -13.36 10.38
CA VAL A 549 -5.09 -14.02 9.33
C VAL A 549 -4.53 -15.40 8.97
N SER A 550 -3.20 -15.56 8.95
CA SER A 550 -2.54 -16.84 8.67
C SER A 550 -2.94 -17.95 9.65
N ARG A 551 -3.19 -17.59 10.92
CA ARG A 551 -3.67 -18.54 11.94
C ARG A 551 -5.18 -18.80 11.86
N MET A 552 -5.93 -17.90 11.24
CA MET A 552 -7.38 -18.00 11.10
C MET A 552 -7.80 -18.96 9.98
N LEU A 553 -7.03 -19.12 8.91
CA LEU A 553 -7.41 -19.91 7.74
C LEU A 553 -7.37 -21.43 7.95
N SER A 554 -6.45 -21.94 8.77
CA SER A 554 -6.22 -23.39 8.89
C SER A 554 -7.03 -24.10 9.96
N SER A 555 -7.60 -23.39 10.93
CA SER A 555 -8.30 -23.99 12.06
C SER A 555 -9.60 -23.29 12.48
N GLU A 556 -10.06 -22.29 11.72
CA GLU A 556 -11.18 -21.44 12.15
C GLU A 556 -12.48 -22.25 12.32
N ARG A 557 -12.77 -23.18 11.42
CA ARG A 557 -13.98 -24.03 11.52
C ARG A 557 -13.96 -24.93 12.75
N GLU A 558 -12.85 -25.63 13.00
CA GLU A 558 -12.71 -26.51 14.18
C GLU A 558 -12.69 -25.71 15.48
N LYS A 559 -11.96 -24.59 15.52
CA LYS A 559 -11.96 -23.72 16.69
C LYS A 559 -13.35 -23.18 17.02
N LEU A 560 -14.11 -22.70 16.03
CA LEU A 560 -15.47 -22.20 16.25
C LEU A 560 -16.43 -23.30 16.76
N LEU A 561 -16.21 -24.56 16.37
CA LEU A 561 -16.98 -25.69 16.90
C LEU A 561 -16.66 -25.97 18.38
N HIS A 562 -15.45 -25.66 18.84
CA HIS A 562 -15.01 -25.87 20.24
C HIS A 562 -14.90 -24.55 21.03
N MET A 563 -15.58 -23.49 20.58
CA MET A 563 -15.49 -22.15 21.14
C MET A 563 -15.86 -22.12 22.64
N GLU A 564 -16.92 -22.83 23.03
CA GLU A 564 -17.37 -22.89 24.42
C GLU A 564 -16.28 -23.49 25.32
N THR A 565 -15.67 -24.58 24.88
CA THR A 565 -14.60 -25.25 25.64
C THR A 565 -13.41 -24.33 25.86
N GLU A 566 -13.04 -23.55 24.85
CA GLU A 566 -11.92 -22.58 24.96
C GLU A 566 -12.28 -21.42 25.87
N LEU A 567 -13.48 -20.87 25.77
CA LEU A 567 -13.93 -19.79 26.65
C LEU A 567 -14.04 -20.22 28.10
N HIS A 568 -14.47 -21.46 28.36
CA HIS A 568 -14.54 -22.05 29.73
C HIS A 568 -13.17 -22.25 30.39
N LYS A 569 -12.08 -22.31 29.63
CA LYS A 569 -10.72 -22.34 30.24
C LYS A 569 -10.41 -21.06 31.02
N ARG A 570 -11.06 -19.96 30.69
CA ARG A 570 -10.82 -18.65 31.27
C ARG A 570 -12.00 -18.11 32.08
N VAL A 571 -13.23 -18.45 31.69
CA VAL A 571 -14.46 -18.01 32.34
C VAL A 571 -15.16 -19.21 32.96
N VAL A 572 -15.30 -19.17 34.29
CA VAL A 572 -15.93 -20.23 35.08
C VAL A 572 -17.42 -19.97 35.21
N GLY A 573 -18.21 -21.04 35.15
CA GLY A 573 -19.67 -20.93 35.10
C GLY A 573 -20.19 -20.29 33.81
N GLN A 574 -21.28 -19.56 33.89
CA GLN A 574 -21.82 -18.73 32.82
C GLN A 574 -22.13 -19.52 31.51
N HIS A 575 -22.58 -20.75 31.61
CA HIS A 575 -22.80 -21.63 30.47
C HIS A 575 -23.72 -21.01 29.42
N HIS A 576 -24.88 -20.49 29.85
CA HIS A 576 -25.85 -19.85 28.96
C HIS A 576 -25.29 -18.60 28.27
N ALA A 577 -24.48 -17.81 28.98
CA ALA A 577 -23.83 -16.62 28.40
C ALA A 577 -22.82 -17.01 27.31
N ILE A 578 -22.00 -18.01 27.55
CA ILE A 578 -20.99 -18.51 26.62
C ILE A 578 -21.64 -19.14 25.41
N GLU A 579 -22.70 -19.96 25.57
CA GLU A 579 -23.44 -20.59 24.49
C GLU A 579 -24.10 -19.56 23.58
N ALA A 580 -24.83 -18.60 24.13
CA ALA A 580 -25.49 -17.53 23.38
C ALA A 580 -24.52 -16.71 22.51
N ILE A 581 -23.36 -16.36 23.06
CA ILE A 581 -22.31 -15.64 22.32
C ILE A 581 -21.70 -16.53 21.23
N SER A 582 -21.39 -17.78 21.56
CA SER A 582 -20.80 -18.72 20.62
C SER A 582 -21.72 -18.96 19.42
N ASP A 583 -23.02 -19.10 19.64
CA ASP A 583 -24.00 -19.25 18.57
C ASP A 583 -24.15 -18.01 17.71
N ALA A 584 -24.15 -16.82 18.31
CA ALA A 584 -24.21 -15.57 17.54
C ALA A 584 -22.97 -15.40 16.65
N VAL A 585 -21.78 -15.67 17.20
CA VAL A 585 -20.52 -15.62 16.44
C VAL A 585 -20.50 -16.67 15.31
N ARG A 586 -20.98 -17.90 15.58
CA ARG A 586 -21.10 -18.95 14.54
C ARG A 586 -22.04 -18.55 13.42
N ARG A 587 -23.21 -17.98 13.74
CA ARG A 587 -24.17 -17.48 12.74
C ARG A 587 -23.53 -16.43 11.84
N SER A 588 -22.83 -15.48 12.44
CA SER A 588 -22.12 -14.44 11.68
C SER A 588 -21.03 -15.02 10.78
N ARG A 589 -20.21 -15.94 11.31
CA ARG A 589 -19.10 -16.54 10.55
C ARG A 589 -19.56 -17.51 9.46
N ALA A 590 -20.72 -18.10 9.64
CA ALA A 590 -21.36 -18.95 8.63
C ALA A 590 -22.05 -18.14 7.50
N GLY A 591 -22.04 -16.80 7.58
CA GLY A 591 -22.72 -15.95 6.60
C GLY A 591 -24.24 -15.93 6.70
N LEU A 592 -24.79 -16.34 7.84
CA LEU A 592 -26.22 -16.41 8.10
C LEU A 592 -26.78 -15.16 8.79
N SER A 593 -25.96 -14.13 8.99
CA SER A 593 -26.36 -12.82 9.52
C SER A 593 -26.22 -11.73 8.44
N ASP A 594 -26.87 -10.57 8.66
CA ASP A 594 -26.79 -9.44 7.74
C ASP A 594 -25.35 -8.92 7.68
N ALA A 595 -24.72 -9.00 6.49
CA ALA A 595 -23.34 -8.58 6.25
C ALA A 595 -23.08 -7.08 6.51
N ARG A 596 -24.15 -6.28 6.67
CA ARG A 596 -24.02 -4.85 6.99
C ARG A 596 -23.84 -4.58 8.47
N LYS A 597 -24.20 -5.52 9.36
CA LYS A 597 -24.13 -5.38 10.80
C LYS A 597 -22.76 -5.80 11.38
N PRO A 598 -22.44 -5.40 12.62
CA PRO A 598 -21.31 -5.97 13.37
C PRO A 598 -21.38 -7.50 13.47
N ILE A 599 -20.27 -8.18 13.78
CA ILE A 599 -20.22 -9.64 13.99
C ILE A 599 -21.26 -10.09 15.03
N GLY A 600 -21.44 -9.27 16.08
CA GLY A 600 -22.44 -9.47 17.10
C GLY A 600 -22.55 -8.26 18.01
N SER A 601 -23.73 -8.05 18.56
CA SER A 601 -24.05 -6.98 19.51
C SER A 601 -24.75 -7.56 20.74
N PHE A 602 -24.17 -7.31 21.93
CA PHE A 602 -24.58 -7.95 23.18
C PHE A 602 -24.77 -6.94 24.30
N ILE A 603 -25.81 -7.15 25.12
CA ILE A 603 -25.91 -6.54 26.45
C ILE A 603 -25.64 -7.62 27.51
N PHE A 604 -24.62 -7.38 28.35
CA PHE A 604 -24.25 -8.23 29.46
C PHE A 604 -24.85 -7.69 30.75
N LEU A 605 -25.80 -8.40 31.32
CA LEU A 605 -26.51 -8.04 32.54
C LEU A 605 -26.01 -8.92 33.70
N GLY A 606 -25.93 -8.36 34.88
CA GLY A 606 -25.57 -9.11 36.09
C GLY A 606 -24.82 -8.28 37.10
N THR A 607 -24.59 -8.85 38.28
CA THR A 607 -23.91 -8.19 39.38
C THR A 607 -22.44 -7.92 39.05
N THR A 608 -21.79 -7.10 39.88
CA THR A 608 -20.35 -6.81 39.70
C THR A 608 -19.52 -8.07 40.04
N GLY A 609 -18.49 -8.35 39.25
CA GLY A 609 -17.52 -9.42 39.54
C GLY A 609 -17.93 -10.83 39.11
N VAL A 610 -19.00 -11.00 38.31
CA VAL A 610 -19.46 -12.30 37.78
C VAL A 610 -18.76 -12.73 36.48
N GLY A 611 -17.85 -11.92 35.94
CA GLY A 611 -17.06 -12.30 34.76
C GLY A 611 -17.38 -11.58 33.45
N LYS A 612 -18.28 -10.56 33.44
CA LYS A 612 -18.66 -9.82 32.21
C LYS A 612 -17.47 -9.31 31.40
N THR A 613 -16.56 -8.59 32.04
CA THR A 613 -15.37 -8.04 31.39
C THR A 613 -14.35 -9.14 31.03
N GLU A 614 -14.27 -10.21 31.81
CA GLU A 614 -13.38 -11.34 31.56
C GLU A 614 -13.83 -12.14 30.32
N LEU A 615 -15.13 -12.31 30.13
CA LEU A 615 -15.67 -12.96 28.93
C LEU A 615 -15.40 -12.12 27.68
N ALA A 616 -15.51 -10.79 27.76
CA ALA A 616 -15.13 -9.91 26.67
C ALA A 616 -13.64 -10.04 26.29
N LYS A 617 -12.75 -10.17 27.28
CA LYS A 617 -11.33 -10.42 27.05
C LYS A 617 -11.04 -11.80 26.48
N ALA A 618 -11.69 -12.84 27.02
CA ALA A 618 -11.58 -14.21 26.51
C ALA A 618 -12.05 -14.30 25.05
N LEU A 619 -13.11 -13.57 24.70
CA LEU A 619 -13.62 -13.47 23.34
C LEU A 619 -12.64 -12.76 22.41
N ALA A 620 -12.01 -11.68 22.85
CA ALA A 620 -10.98 -10.98 22.07
C ALA A 620 -9.75 -11.88 21.83
N GLU A 621 -9.27 -12.57 22.85
CA GLU A 621 -8.18 -13.54 22.76
C GLU A 621 -8.52 -14.68 21.80
N PHE A 622 -9.71 -15.24 21.93
CA PHE A 622 -10.16 -16.36 21.09
C PHE A 622 -10.28 -15.97 19.61
N LEU A 623 -10.95 -14.86 19.31
CA LEU A 623 -11.25 -14.43 17.93
C LEU A 623 -10.11 -13.70 17.25
N PHE A 624 -9.33 -12.92 18.00
CA PHE A 624 -8.30 -12.05 17.48
C PHE A 624 -6.89 -12.42 17.96
N ASN A 625 -6.76 -13.51 18.75
CA ASN A 625 -5.50 -14.05 19.27
C ASN A 625 -4.72 -13.06 20.17
N ASP A 626 -5.37 -12.01 20.64
CA ASP A 626 -4.78 -11.01 21.53
C ASP A 626 -5.87 -10.42 22.43
N GLU A 627 -5.71 -10.55 23.76
CA GLU A 627 -6.63 -9.96 24.72
C GLU A 627 -6.64 -8.42 24.69
N GLN A 628 -5.62 -7.79 24.07
CA GLN A 628 -5.54 -6.34 23.90
C GLN A 628 -6.33 -5.83 22.69
N MET A 629 -6.90 -6.73 21.90
CA MET A 629 -7.83 -6.38 20.81
C MET A 629 -9.22 -6.05 21.38
N ILE A 630 -9.23 -5.29 22.47
CA ILE A 630 -10.42 -4.75 23.12
C ILE A 630 -10.30 -3.23 23.23
N THR A 631 -11.35 -2.54 22.79
CA THR A 631 -11.51 -1.09 22.98
C THR A 631 -12.52 -0.90 24.10
N ARG A 632 -12.04 -0.55 25.29
CA ARG A 632 -12.91 -0.33 26.46
C ARG A 632 -13.19 1.16 26.62
N ILE A 633 -14.47 1.51 26.70
CA ILE A 633 -14.96 2.87 26.92
C ILE A 633 -15.90 2.82 28.14
N ASP A 634 -15.59 3.59 29.18
CA ASP A 634 -16.42 3.71 30.36
C ASP A 634 -17.50 4.78 30.13
N MET A 635 -18.76 4.37 30.11
CA MET A 635 -19.88 5.25 29.83
C MET A 635 -20.17 6.24 30.95
N SER A 636 -19.60 6.06 32.15
CA SER A 636 -19.66 7.05 33.23
C SER A 636 -18.99 8.38 32.86
N GLU A 637 -18.05 8.37 31.91
CA GLU A 637 -17.43 9.59 31.37
C GLU A 637 -18.30 10.34 30.36
N TYR A 638 -19.42 9.75 29.91
CA TYR A 638 -20.30 10.24 28.84
C TYR A 638 -21.73 10.51 29.31
N GLN A 639 -21.86 10.97 30.55
CA GLN A 639 -23.15 11.31 31.14
C GLN A 639 -23.71 12.64 30.63
N GLU A 640 -22.87 13.56 30.21
CA GLU A 640 -23.24 14.88 29.76
C GLU A 640 -23.23 14.98 28.22
N ARG A 641 -24.15 15.79 27.67
CA ARG A 641 -24.33 15.93 26.23
C ARG A 641 -23.05 16.35 25.49
N HIS A 642 -22.26 17.24 26.09
CA HIS A 642 -21.03 17.69 25.42
C HIS A 642 -19.91 16.62 25.42
N SER A 643 -19.92 15.67 26.36
CA SER A 643 -18.94 14.57 26.35
C SER A 643 -19.25 13.55 25.26
N VAL A 644 -20.48 13.45 24.77
CA VAL A 644 -20.87 12.56 23.66
C VAL A 644 -20.12 12.89 22.37
N SER A 645 -19.82 14.17 22.13
CA SER A 645 -19.03 14.57 20.95
C SER A 645 -17.60 14.02 20.95
N ARG A 646 -17.04 13.64 22.13
CA ARG A 646 -15.73 12.99 22.19
C ARG A 646 -15.72 11.57 21.62
N LEU A 647 -16.88 10.89 21.52
CA LEU A 647 -16.98 9.57 20.90
C LEU A 647 -16.80 9.63 19.38
N VAL A 648 -17.38 10.66 18.74
CA VAL A 648 -17.45 10.79 17.27
C VAL A 648 -16.47 11.85 16.75
N GLY A 649 -16.03 12.76 17.61
CA GLY A 649 -15.22 13.93 17.31
C GLY A 649 -15.95 15.24 17.51
N ALA A 650 -15.22 16.32 17.79
CA ALA A 650 -15.76 17.64 17.98
C ALA A 650 -16.21 18.27 16.64
N PRO A 651 -17.32 19.06 16.62
CA PRO A 651 -17.73 19.78 15.41
C PRO A 651 -16.68 20.82 14.97
N PRO A 652 -16.70 21.24 13.69
CA PRO A 652 -15.79 22.28 13.20
C PRO A 652 -15.88 23.56 14.04
N GLY A 653 -14.73 24.10 14.45
CA GLY A 653 -14.62 25.30 15.25
C GLY A 653 -14.62 25.11 16.78
N TYR A 654 -14.75 23.88 17.26
CA TYR A 654 -14.60 23.56 18.70
C TYR A 654 -13.21 23.01 19.01
N VAL A 655 -12.76 23.19 20.26
CA VAL A 655 -11.50 22.65 20.75
C VAL A 655 -11.53 21.12 20.67
N GLY A 656 -10.45 20.49 20.12
CA GLY A 656 -10.38 19.05 19.90
C GLY A 656 -10.89 18.56 18.56
N TYR A 657 -11.23 19.43 17.60
CA TYR A 657 -11.64 19.02 16.24
C TYR A 657 -10.58 18.18 15.52
N ASP A 658 -9.29 18.48 15.73
CA ASP A 658 -8.19 17.76 15.10
C ASP A 658 -7.90 16.38 15.71
N GLU A 659 -8.32 16.13 16.95
CA GLU A 659 -7.99 14.89 17.69
C GLU A 659 -8.81 13.66 17.22
N GLY A 660 -9.94 13.87 16.53
CA GLY A 660 -10.86 12.78 16.17
C GLY A 660 -11.67 12.24 17.34
N GLY A 661 -12.65 11.37 17.09
CA GLY A 661 -13.48 10.77 18.13
C GLY A 661 -12.82 9.54 18.77
N GLN A 662 -12.95 9.36 20.08
CA GLN A 662 -12.34 8.21 20.78
C GLN A 662 -12.83 6.86 20.25
N LEU A 663 -14.12 6.69 20.05
CA LEU A 663 -14.70 5.46 19.50
C LEU A 663 -14.33 5.27 18.04
N THR A 664 -14.52 6.31 17.23
CA THR A 664 -14.26 6.25 15.77
C THR A 664 -12.78 6.03 15.47
N GLU A 665 -11.87 6.71 16.18
CA GLU A 665 -10.44 6.56 15.96
C GLU A 665 -9.91 5.21 16.47
N ALA A 666 -10.44 4.70 17.61
CA ALA A 666 -10.06 3.40 18.14
C ALA A 666 -10.44 2.26 17.18
N VAL A 667 -11.67 2.27 16.65
CA VAL A 667 -12.13 1.24 15.68
C VAL A 667 -11.45 1.43 14.33
N ARG A 668 -11.19 2.65 13.89
CA ARG A 668 -10.43 2.90 12.66
C ARG A 668 -9.02 2.29 12.73
N ARG A 669 -8.36 2.36 13.90
CA ARG A 669 -7.03 1.76 14.13
C ARG A 669 -7.09 0.25 14.34
N LYS A 670 -8.17 -0.24 14.96
CA LYS A 670 -8.39 -1.67 15.28
C LYS A 670 -9.78 -2.10 14.83
N PRO A 671 -10.02 -2.24 13.50
CA PRO A 671 -11.34 -2.59 12.99
C PRO A 671 -11.78 -4.01 13.39
N TYR A 672 -10.84 -4.86 13.77
CA TYR A 672 -11.07 -6.19 14.31
C TYR A 672 -10.83 -6.18 15.81
N SER A 673 -11.85 -5.83 16.57
CA SER A 673 -11.75 -5.72 18.03
C SER A 673 -13.09 -5.94 18.71
N VAL A 674 -13.04 -6.23 19.99
CA VAL A 674 -14.20 -6.14 20.87
C VAL A 674 -14.33 -4.71 21.37
N VAL A 675 -15.43 -4.06 21.07
CA VAL A 675 -15.78 -2.74 21.60
C VAL A 675 -16.61 -2.98 22.86
N LEU A 676 -16.02 -2.70 24.01
CA LEU A 676 -16.66 -2.85 25.32
C LEU A 676 -17.10 -1.49 25.84
N LEU A 677 -18.41 -1.27 25.88
CA LEU A 677 -19.05 -0.09 26.46
C LEU A 677 -19.48 -0.44 27.90
N ASP A 678 -18.70 0.00 28.88
CA ASP A 678 -18.89 -0.38 30.26
C ASP A 678 -19.90 0.55 30.95
N GLU A 679 -20.79 0.01 31.76
CA GLU A 679 -21.83 0.74 32.51
C GLU A 679 -22.76 1.60 31.61
N ILE A 680 -23.34 0.98 30.58
CA ILE A 680 -24.13 1.65 29.53
C ILE A 680 -25.33 2.45 30.09
N GLU A 681 -25.84 2.04 31.24
CA GLU A 681 -26.93 2.76 31.97
C GLU A 681 -26.58 4.18 32.40
N LYS A 682 -25.29 4.50 32.48
CA LYS A 682 -24.81 5.83 32.85
C LYS A 682 -24.68 6.79 31.68
N ALA A 683 -24.77 6.28 30.44
CA ALA A 683 -24.59 7.05 29.23
C ALA A 683 -25.71 8.06 29.01
N HIS A 684 -25.36 9.22 28.43
CA HIS A 684 -26.34 10.18 27.97
C HIS A 684 -27.22 9.57 26.85
N PRO A 685 -28.52 9.91 26.76
CA PRO A 685 -29.42 9.36 25.72
C PRO A 685 -28.94 9.52 24.28
N ASP A 686 -28.15 10.54 23.97
CA ASP A 686 -27.58 10.75 22.63
C ASP A 686 -26.54 9.68 22.24
N VAL A 687 -25.91 8.98 23.22
CA VAL A 687 -25.02 7.84 22.95
C VAL A 687 -25.78 6.70 22.29
N PHE A 688 -27.00 6.42 22.76
CA PHE A 688 -27.84 5.38 22.15
C PHE A 688 -28.21 5.69 20.69
N ASN A 689 -28.42 6.99 20.36
CA ASN A 689 -28.69 7.40 18.98
C ASN A 689 -27.48 7.15 18.05
N ILE A 690 -26.25 7.33 18.55
CA ILE A 690 -25.00 7.01 17.80
C ILE A 690 -24.89 5.50 17.64
N LEU A 691 -25.13 4.72 18.70
CA LEU A 691 -25.05 3.28 18.65
C LEU A 691 -26.10 2.66 17.72
N LEU A 692 -27.29 3.23 17.57
CA LEU A 692 -28.27 2.76 16.60
C LEU A 692 -27.71 2.73 15.18
N GLN A 693 -26.95 3.74 14.77
CA GLN A 693 -26.30 3.75 13.45
C GLN A 693 -25.26 2.63 13.32
N VAL A 694 -24.49 2.36 14.38
CA VAL A 694 -23.50 1.27 14.40
C VAL A 694 -24.19 -0.09 14.30
N LEU A 695 -25.27 -0.30 15.07
CA LEU A 695 -25.99 -1.57 15.14
C LEU A 695 -26.78 -1.88 13.88
N ASP A 696 -27.25 -0.88 13.13
CA ASP A 696 -28.03 -1.06 11.91
C ASP A 696 -27.16 -1.21 10.66
N ASP A 697 -26.25 -0.25 10.49
CA ASP A 697 -25.49 -0.08 9.26
C ASP A 697 -24.05 -0.60 9.40
N GLY A 698 -23.60 -0.99 10.61
CA GLY A 698 -22.22 -1.39 10.89
C GLY A 698 -21.19 -0.32 10.56
N ARG A 699 -21.60 0.96 10.56
CA ARG A 699 -20.73 2.09 10.24
C ARG A 699 -21.09 3.32 11.06
N LEU A 700 -20.11 4.18 11.27
CA LEU A 700 -20.28 5.45 11.96
C LEU A 700 -19.47 6.53 11.24
N THR A 701 -20.13 7.63 10.88
CA THR A 701 -19.44 8.77 10.24
C THR A 701 -18.95 9.72 11.31
N ASP A 702 -17.63 10.01 11.30
CA ASP A 702 -17.03 10.99 12.21
C ASP A 702 -17.37 12.44 11.80
N ASN A 703 -17.07 13.39 12.68
CA ASN A 703 -17.32 14.82 12.41
C ASN A 703 -16.41 15.41 11.31
N LYS A 704 -15.44 14.67 10.81
CA LYS A 704 -14.61 15.01 9.62
C LYS A 704 -15.21 14.44 8.33
N GLY A 705 -16.38 13.79 8.39
CA GLY A 705 -17.04 13.15 7.25
C GLY A 705 -16.47 11.78 6.88
N ARG A 706 -15.56 11.21 7.68
CA ARG A 706 -14.97 9.89 7.40
C ARG A 706 -15.86 8.79 7.97
N THR A 707 -16.17 7.80 7.17
CA THR A 707 -16.94 6.63 7.60
C THR A 707 -16.02 5.57 8.20
N VAL A 708 -16.31 5.15 9.43
CA VAL A 708 -15.60 4.10 10.16
C VAL A 708 -16.43 2.82 10.12
N ASP A 709 -15.80 1.71 9.79
CA ASP A 709 -16.43 0.40 9.60
C ASP A 709 -16.39 -0.44 10.89
N PHE A 710 -17.56 -0.84 11.37
CA PHE A 710 -17.76 -1.67 12.58
C PHE A 710 -18.19 -3.11 12.23
N ARG A 711 -18.33 -3.47 10.95
CA ARG A 711 -18.83 -4.79 10.52
C ARG A 711 -17.95 -5.95 10.99
N ASN A 712 -16.69 -5.67 11.25
CA ASN A 712 -15.72 -6.67 11.73
C ASN A 712 -15.48 -6.59 13.25
N SER A 713 -16.25 -5.79 13.98
CA SER A 713 -16.15 -5.67 15.42
C SER A 713 -17.30 -6.38 16.13
N ILE A 714 -17.09 -6.67 17.42
CA ILE A 714 -18.12 -7.17 18.32
C ILE A 714 -18.42 -6.07 19.33
N ILE A 715 -19.69 -5.73 19.47
CA ILE A 715 -20.13 -4.67 20.39
C ILE A 715 -20.66 -5.33 21.67
N ILE A 716 -20.03 -5.07 22.79
CA ILE A 716 -20.45 -5.55 24.11
C ILE A 716 -20.76 -4.36 25.00
N MET A 717 -21.96 -4.32 25.51
CA MET A 717 -22.42 -3.31 26.47
C MET A 717 -22.60 -3.99 27.84
N THR A 718 -21.90 -3.56 28.87
CA THR A 718 -22.14 -4.09 30.21
C THR A 718 -23.10 -3.21 30.99
N SER A 719 -23.92 -3.82 31.82
CA SER A 719 -24.83 -3.10 32.68
C SER A 719 -25.06 -3.86 34.02
N ASN A 720 -25.34 -3.09 35.04
CA ASN A 720 -25.76 -3.60 36.33
C ASN A 720 -27.28 -3.42 36.57
N MET A 721 -28.01 -3.02 35.54
CA MET A 721 -29.49 -2.91 35.59
C MET A 721 -30.08 -4.28 35.90
N GLY A 722 -31.10 -4.32 36.72
CA GLY A 722 -31.75 -5.56 37.12
C GLY A 722 -30.98 -6.45 38.09
N SER A 723 -29.80 -6.02 38.55
CA SER A 723 -28.98 -6.84 39.48
C SER A 723 -29.74 -7.24 40.75
N HIS A 724 -30.63 -6.40 41.26
CA HIS A 724 -31.48 -6.69 42.45
C HIS A 724 -32.52 -7.79 42.14
N ILE A 725 -33.13 -7.79 40.96
CA ILE A 725 -34.08 -8.83 40.51
C ILE A 725 -33.35 -10.17 40.39
N ILE A 726 -32.16 -10.14 39.76
CA ILE A 726 -31.31 -11.32 39.60
C ILE A 726 -30.96 -11.89 40.97
N GLN A 727 -30.49 -11.05 41.91
CA GLN A 727 -30.12 -11.50 43.24
C GLN A 727 -31.34 -12.05 44.04
N GLU A 728 -32.48 -11.39 44.02
CA GLU A 728 -33.67 -11.84 44.78
C GLU A 728 -34.20 -13.15 44.21
N ASN A 729 -34.33 -13.29 42.90
CA ASN A 729 -34.86 -14.47 42.29
C ASN A 729 -33.93 -15.68 42.50
N PHE A 730 -32.64 -15.52 42.33
CA PHE A 730 -31.65 -16.55 42.54
C PHE A 730 -31.49 -16.90 44.05
N ALA A 731 -31.48 -15.91 44.93
CA ALA A 731 -31.41 -16.16 46.37
C ALA A 731 -32.61 -17.00 46.91
N LYS A 732 -33.82 -16.82 46.33
CA LYS A 732 -35.01 -17.59 46.67
C LYS A 732 -34.98 -19.03 46.13
N ALA A 733 -34.24 -19.27 45.07
CA ALA A 733 -34.19 -20.57 44.36
C ALA A 733 -32.95 -21.42 44.71
N PHE A 734 -32.00 -20.89 45.51
CA PHE A 734 -30.75 -21.56 45.84
C PHE A 734 -30.99 -22.60 46.95
N ASP A 735 -31.32 -23.83 46.57
CA ASP A 735 -31.54 -24.98 47.48
C ASP A 735 -30.34 -25.96 47.46
N GLY A 736 -29.13 -25.42 47.22
CA GLY A 736 -27.85 -26.10 47.47
C GLY A 736 -27.11 -26.73 46.32
N GLU A 737 -27.68 -27.10 45.17
CA GLU A 737 -26.91 -27.81 44.12
C GLU A 737 -27.03 -27.34 42.66
N SER A 738 -28.09 -26.76 42.22
CA SER A 738 -28.21 -26.17 40.88
C SER A 738 -29.48 -25.33 40.76
N LEU A 739 -29.42 -24.27 39.98
CA LEU A 739 -30.57 -23.45 39.57
C LEU A 739 -31.38 -24.19 38.51
N SER A 740 -32.69 -24.24 38.64
CA SER A 740 -33.52 -24.80 37.56
C SER A 740 -33.60 -23.87 36.39
N GLU A 741 -33.61 -24.42 35.18
CA GLU A 741 -33.74 -23.63 33.92
C GLU A 741 -34.96 -22.70 33.94
N GLU A 742 -36.07 -23.14 34.57
CA GLU A 742 -37.29 -22.35 34.73
C GLU A 742 -37.09 -21.06 35.51
N VAL A 743 -36.23 -21.05 36.57
CA VAL A 743 -35.91 -19.88 37.36
C VAL A 743 -35.04 -18.91 36.59
N VAL A 744 -34.07 -19.44 35.84
CA VAL A 744 -33.20 -18.64 34.95
C VAL A 744 -34.05 -17.93 33.90
N GLU A 745 -34.92 -18.65 33.18
CA GLU A 745 -35.73 -18.09 32.11
C GLU A 745 -36.73 -17.04 32.67
N ARG A 746 -37.42 -17.32 33.73
CA ARG A 746 -38.31 -16.36 34.39
C ARG A 746 -37.58 -15.10 34.84
N THR A 747 -36.40 -15.26 35.44
CA THR A 747 -35.59 -14.11 35.88
C THR A 747 -35.13 -13.26 34.67
N LYS A 748 -34.82 -13.89 33.53
CA LYS A 748 -34.50 -13.24 32.28
C LYS A 748 -35.68 -12.43 31.76
N GLU A 749 -36.90 -13.00 31.79
CA GLU A 749 -38.14 -12.30 31.40
C GLU A 749 -38.37 -11.06 32.27
N ASP A 750 -38.27 -11.17 33.60
CA ASP A 750 -38.45 -10.07 34.58
C ASP A 750 -37.45 -8.94 34.29
N VAL A 751 -36.17 -9.29 34.03
CA VAL A 751 -35.11 -8.34 33.74
C VAL A 751 -35.33 -7.66 32.39
N VAL A 752 -35.73 -8.40 31.37
CA VAL A 752 -36.05 -7.84 30.02
C VAL A 752 -37.25 -6.87 30.10
N GLU A 753 -38.28 -7.21 30.90
CA GLU A 753 -39.41 -6.31 31.11
C GLU A 753 -38.97 -4.97 31.79
N MET A 754 -38.13 -5.08 32.78
CA MET A 754 -37.56 -3.91 33.42
C MET A 754 -36.71 -3.08 32.43
N LEU A 755 -35.86 -3.71 31.58
CA LEU A 755 -35.07 -3.05 30.56
C LEU A 755 -35.95 -2.24 29.58
N LYS A 756 -37.09 -2.78 29.17
CA LYS A 756 -38.04 -2.10 28.28
C LYS A 756 -38.59 -0.80 28.88
N THR A 757 -38.56 -0.64 30.22
CA THR A 757 -38.97 0.59 30.89
C THR A 757 -37.85 1.64 30.94
N GLN A 758 -36.57 1.23 30.87
CA GLN A 758 -35.41 2.11 31.02
C GLN A 758 -34.71 2.44 29.70
N LEU A 759 -34.74 1.51 28.75
CA LEU A 759 -34.14 1.67 27.44
C LEU A 759 -35.23 1.78 26.35
N LYS A 760 -34.96 2.56 25.31
CA LYS A 760 -35.87 2.66 24.16
C LYS A 760 -36.08 1.31 23.51
N PRO A 761 -37.34 0.89 23.23
CA PRO A 761 -37.61 -0.38 22.55
C PRO A 761 -36.89 -0.52 21.21
N GLU A 762 -36.72 0.60 20.49
CA GLU A 762 -36.01 0.66 19.24
C GLU A 762 -34.54 0.23 19.37
N PHE A 763 -33.89 0.59 20.47
CA PHE A 763 -32.50 0.18 20.74
C PHE A 763 -32.39 -1.30 21.10
N LEU A 764 -33.31 -1.79 21.97
CA LEU A 764 -33.32 -3.20 22.38
C LEU A 764 -33.54 -4.16 21.20
N ASN A 765 -34.41 -3.78 20.25
CA ASN A 765 -34.69 -4.57 19.05
C ASN A 765 -33.50 -4.67 18.04
N ARG A 766 -32.44 -3.88 18.25
CA ARG A 766 -31.24 -3.87 17.38
C ARG A 766 -30.10 -4.69 17.95
N ILE A 767 -30.23 -5.15 19.17
CA ILE A 767 -29.25 -5.97 19.87
C ILE A 767 -29.52 -7.42 19.51
N ASP A 768 -28.44 -8.15 19.14
CA ASP A 768 -28.56 -9.55 18.74
C ASP A 768 -28.93 -10.45 19.91
N GLU A 769 -28.36 -10.18 21.11
CA GLU A 769 -28.62 -11.03 22.26
C GLU A 769 -28.49 -10.25 23.59
N ILE A 770 -29.42 -10.51 24.53
CA ILE A 770 -29.38 -10.02 25.90
C ILE A 770 -28.89 -11.17 26.75
N VAL A 771 -27.67 -11.06 27.28
CA VAL A 771 -26.95 -12.10 27.99
C VAL A 771 -26.99 -11.81 29.49
N MET A 772 -27.67 -12.69 30.25
CA MET A 772 -27.74 -12.60 31.69
C MET A 772 -26.61 -13.43 32.32
N PHE A 773 -25.84 -12.82 33.20
CA PHE A 773 -24.79 -13.47 34.00
C PHE A 773 -25.35 -13.93 35.34
N GLU A 774 -25.11 -15.18 35.67
CA GLU A 774 -25.54 -15.81 36.90
C GLU A 774 -24.59 -15.43 38.05
N PRO A 775 -25.13 -15.36 39.28
CA PRO A 775 -24.29 -15.26 40.49
C PRO A 775 -23.36 -16.46 40.61
N LEU A 776 -22.12 -16.24 41.01
CA LEU A 776 -21.12 -17.29 41.18
C LEU A 776 -21.41 -18.18 42.40
N SER A 777 -21.35 -19.49 42.22
CA SER A 777 -21.41 -20.46 43.30
C SER A 777 -20.06 -20.57 44.03
N LYS A 778 -20.05 -21.21 45.25
CA LYS A 778 -18.79 -21.50 45.95
C LYS A 778 -17.83 -22.35 45.14
N ARG A 779 -18.35 -23.33 44.35
CA ARG A 779 -17.56 -24.18 43.44
C ARG A 779 -16.93 -23.36 42.33
N ASP A 780 -17.65 -22.38 41.79
CA ASP A 780 -17.13 -21.48 40.77
C ASP A 780 -15.97 -20.63 41.29
N ILE A 781 -16.10 -20.15 42.53
CA ILE A 781 -15.03 -19.38 43.19
C ILE A 781 -13.78 -20.26 43.38
N GLU A 782 -13.91 -21.53 43.79
CA GLU A 782 -12.78 -22.45 43.93
C GLU A 782 -12.06 -22.66 42.59
N GLN A 783 -12.81 -22.78 41.51
CA GLN A 783 -12.23 -22.88 40.15
C GLN A 783 -11.55 -21.59 39.72
N ILE A 784 -12.12 -20.42 40.02
CA ILE A 784 -11.51 -19.12 39.75
C ILE A 784 -10.20 -18.98 40.53
N VAL A 785 -10.16 -19.41 41.78
CA VAL A 785 -8.94 -19.44 42.60
C VAL A 785 -7.87 -20.30 41.94
N GLU A 786 -8.21 -21.48 41.40
CA GLU A 786 -7.25 -22.34 40.65
C GLU A 786 -6.70 -21.67 39.41
N ILE A 787 -7.55 -20.98 38.61
CA ILE A 787 -7.11 -20.22 37.47
C ILE A 787 -6.13 -19.12 37.88
N GLN A 788 -6.46 -18.35 38.94
CA GLN A 788 -5.59 -17.29 39.41
C GLN A 788 -4.25 -17.86 39.99
N PHE A 789 -4.28 -19.01 40.64
CA PHE A 789 -3.07 -19.70 41.05
C PHE A 789 -2.20 -20.14 39.88
N SER A 790 -2.81 -20.63 38.80
CA SER A 790 -2.07 -21.02 37.60
C SER A 790 -1.31 -19.83 36.96
N ILE A 791 -1.87 -18.64 37.04
CA ILE A 791 -1.24 -17.40 36.55
C ILE A 791 -0.02 -17.08 37.43
N ILE A 792 -0.18 -17.09 38.78
CA ILE A 792 0.92 -16.82 39.73
C ILE A 792 2.03 -17.90 39.56
N ARG A 793 1.65 -19.16 39.40
CA ARG A 793 2.60 -20.28 39.17
C ARG A 793 3.44 -20.06 37.91
N ARG A 794 2.83 -19.58 36.82
CA ARG A 794 3.54 -19.26 35.56
C ARG A 794 4.54 -18.11 35.75
N MET A 795 4.13 -17.02 36.40
CA MET A 795 5.01 -15.87 36.69
C MET A 795 6.24 -16.27 37.53
N LEU A 796 6.07 -17.17 38.51
CA LEU A 796 7.17 -17.63 39.36
C LEU A 796 8.05 -18.64 38.64
N HIS A 797 7.48 -19.51 37.79
CA HIS A 797 8.22 -20.47 37.00
C HIS A 797 9.19 -19.78 36.00
N GLU A 798 8.81 -18.64 35.43
CA GLU A 798 9.67 -17.80 34.60
C GLU A 798 10.90 -17.27 35.37
N ASN A 799 10.78 -17.15 36.71
CA ASN A 799 11.85 -16.78 37.63
C ASN A 799 12.59 -18.00 38.24
N GLY A 800 12.32 -19.22 37.76
CA GLY A 800 12.95 -20.45 38.23
C GLY A 800 12.41 -20.95 39.60
N ILE A 801 11.22 -20.49 40.03
CA ILE A 801 10.62 -20.91 41.30
C ILE A 801 9.38 -21.76 41.03
N LYS A 802 9.33 -22.96 41.62
CA LYS A 802 8.17 -23.85 41.56
C LYS A 802 7.22 -23.54 42.68
N LEU A 803 5.92 -23.39 42.38
CA LEU A 803 4.87 -23.09 43.34
C LEU A 803 3.80 -24.17 43.33
N SER A 804 3.45 -24.70 44.49
CA SER A 804 2.36 -25.65 44.70
C SER A 804 1.42 -25.18 45.83
N PHE A 805 0.13 -25.52 45.69
CA PHE A 805 -0.93 -25.12 46.64
C PHE A 805 -1.62 -26.38 47.16
N SER A 806 -1.87 -26.40 48.47
CA SER A 806 -2.71 -27.44 49.10
C SER A 806 -4.19 -27.17 48.86
N ALA A 807 -5.03 -28.20 48.98
CA ALA A 807 -6.50 -28.07 48.90
C ALA A 807 -7.02 -27.11 50.00
N ALA A 808 -6.43 -27.17 51.21
CA ALA A 808 -6.78 -26.28 52.32
C ALA A 808 -6.50 -24.80 52.02
N ALA A 809 -5.37 -24.51 51.34
CA ALA A 809 -5.05 -23.12 50.92
C ALA A 809 -6.04 -22.59 49.91
N LYS A 810 -6.48 -23.43 48.96
CA LYS A 810 -7.49 -23.05 47.97
C LYS A 810 -8.84 -22.74 48.64
N GLU A 811 -9.30 -23.62 49.51
CA GLU A 811 -10.54 -23.46 50.24
C GLU A 811 -10.52 -22.22 51.12
N TYR A 812 -9.42 -21.95 51.82
CA TYR A 812 -9.25 -20.74 52.63
C TYR A 812 -9.40 -19.47 51.80
N ILE A 813 -8.73 -19.40 50.66
CA ILE A 813 -8.77 -18.21 49.78
C ILE A 813 -10.15 -18.08 49.11
N ALA A 814 -10.79 -19.18 48.77
CA ALA A 814 -12.15 -19.18 48.24
C ALA A 814 -13.15 -18.64 49.26
N GLN A 815 -13.06 -19.06 50.52
CA GLN A 815 -13.90 -18.55 51.58
C GLN A 815 -13.63 -17.07 51.92
N ALA A 816 -12.37 -16.66 52.01
CA ALA A 816 -11.98 -15.27 52.26
C ALA A 816 -12.29 -14.33 51.07
N GLY A 817 -12.34 -14.86 49.86
CA GLY A 817 -12.60 -14.12 48.64
C GLY A 817 -14.03 -14.19 48.14
N TYR A 818 -14.91 -14.93 48.79
CA TYR A 818 -16.33 -15.03 48.39
C TYR A 818 -17.16 -13.91 49.01
N ASP A 819 -17.82 -13.15 48.18
CA ASP A 819 -18.81 -12.16 48.57
C ASP A 819 -20.00 -12.22 47.58
N PRO A 820 -21.21 -12.52 48.07
CA PRO A 820 -22.42 -12.63 47.23
C PRO A 820 -22.74 -11.36 46.46
N MET A 821 -22.33 -10.18 46.94
CA MET A 821 -22.58 -8.89 46.30
C MET A 821 -21.51 -8.49 45.29
N PHE A 822 -20.25 -8.87 45.55
CA PHE A 822 -19.09 -8.48 44.73
C PHE A 822 -18.49 -9.62 43.90
N GLY A 823 -19.09 -10.81 43.94
CA GLY A 823 -18.65 -11.97 43.16
C GLY A 823 -17.21 -12.38 43.42
N ALA A 824 -16.42 -12.59 42.37
CA ALA A 824 -15.03 -13.00 42.47
C ALA A 824 -14.04 -11.82 42.62
N ARG A 825 -14.51 -10.57 42.63
CA ARG A 825 -13.63 -9.39 42.72
C ARG A 825 -12.75 -9.36 43.99
N PRO A 826 -13.22 -9.78 45.17
CA PRO A 826 -12.39 -9.91 46.36
C PRO A 826 -11.31 -10.99 46.26
N VAL A 827 -11.50 -12.10 45.53
CA VAL A 827 -10.51 -13.18 45.39
C VAL A 827 -9.14 -12.63 44.94
N LYS A 828 -9.14 -11.80 43.90
CA LYS A 828 -7.88 -11.19 43.38
C LYS A 828 -7.18 -10.31 44.46
N ARG A 829 -7.95 -9.61 45.26
CA ARG A 829 -7.41 -8.77 46.34
C ARG A 829 -6.82 -9.62 47.49
N VAL A 830 -7.49 -10.71 47.84
CA VAL A 830 -7.00 -11.64 48.87
C VAL A 830 -5.69 -12.28 48.39
N LEU A 831 -5.65 -12.78 47.13
CA LEU A 831 -4.44 -13.33 46.53
C LEU A 831 -3.29 -12.32 46.48
N GLN A 832 -3.54 -11.10 46.09
CA GLN A 832 -2.53 -10.04 46.06
C GLN A 832 -1.99 -9.76 47.46
N ARG A 833 -2.88 -9.62 48.46
CA ARG A 833 -2.50 -9.28 49.83
C ARG A 833 -1.77 -10.42 50.53
N GLU A 834 -2.32 -11.64 50.46
CA GLU A 834 -1.86 -12.73 51.31
C GLU A 834 -0.83 -13.63 50.66
N VAL A 835 -0.88 -13.79 49.34
CA VAL A 835 0.05 -14.62 48.59
C VAL A 835 1.15 -13.80 47.93
N VAL A 836 0.80 -12.91 47.00
CA VAL A 836 1.81 -12.21 46.19
C VAL A 836 2.71 -11.30 47.02
N ASN A 837 2.13 -10.49 47.92
CA ASN A 837 2.91 -9.61 48.80
C ASN A 837 3.82 -10.36 49.74
N THR A 838 3.37 -11.51 50.28
CA THR A 838 4.16 -12.36 51.19
C THR A 838 5.30 -13.03 50.45
N LEU A 839 5.04 -13.60 49.27
CA LEU A 839 6.07 -14.19 48.40
C LEU A 839 7.10 -13.15 47.93
N SER A 840 6.65 -11.96 47.55
CA SER A 840 7.56 -10.87 47.17
C SER A 840 8.54 -10.50 48.29
N LYS A 841 8.05 -10.41 49.53
CA LYS A 841 8.90 -10.13 50.69
C LYS A 841 9.92 -11.26 50.93
N GLN A 842 9.51 -12.53 50.81
CA GLN A 842 10.39 -13.67 51.01
C GLN A 842 11.47 -13.77 49.92
N ILE A 843 11.11 -13.53 48.67
CA ILE A 843 12.04 -13.51 47.53
C ILE A 843 13.07 -12.38 47.71
N LEU A 844 12.60 -11.15 48.05
CA LEU A 844 13.49 -10.00 48.26
C LEU A 844 14.39 -10.16 49.49
N ALA A 845 13.94 -10.88 50.50
CA ALA A 845 14.74 -11.21 51.71
C ALA A 845 15.79 -12.32 51.45
N GLY A 846 15.83 -12.93 50.28
CA GLY A 846 16.74 -14.02 49.94
C GLY A 846 16.37 -15.36 50.57
N ASN A 847 15.17 -15.48 51.15
CA ASN A 847 14.72 -16.72 51.80
C ASN A 847 14.27 -17.80 50.77
N VAL A 848 14.15 -17.43 49.52
CA VAL A 848 13.76 -18.29 48.42
C VAL A 848 14.88 -18.29 47.39
N SER A 849 15.50 -19.43 47.14
CA SER A 849 16.54 -19.57 46.11
C SER A 849 15.94 -19.95 44.74
N ARG A 850 16.69 -19.71 43.68
CA ARG A 850 16.34 -20.28 42.37
C ARG A 850 16.32 -21.82 42.46
N ASP A 851 15.39 -22.43 41.74
CA ASP A 851 15.12 -23.89 41.74
C ASP A 851 14.47 -24.43 43.03
N SER A 852 13.99 -23.58 43.95
CA SER A 852 13.24 -24.01 45.13
C SER A 852 11.77 -24.28 44.80
N GLU A 853 11.17 -25.20 45.54
CA GLU A 853 9.72 -25.46 45.52
C GLU A 853 9.08 -24.86 46.79
N ILE A 854 8.16 -23.93 46.56
CA ILE A 854 7.35 -23.34 47.65
C ILE A 854 5.97 -24.04 47.67
N LYS A 855 5.63 -24.57 48.83
CA LYS A 855 4.30 -25.14 49.06
C LYS A 855 3.50 -24.22 49.97
N ILE A 856 2.36 -23.73 49.47
CA ILE A 856 1.43 -22.93 50.26
C ILE A 856 0.35 -23.84 50.83
N ASP A 857 0.20 -23.77 52.14
CA ASP A 857 -0.79 -24.51 52.93
C ASP A 857 -1.64 -23.55 53.74
N ALA A 858 -2.70 -23.99 54.41
CA ALA A 858 -3.51 -23.17 55.30
C ALA A 858 -3.76 -23.89 56.59
N ASP A 859 -3.78 -23.12 57.70
CA ASP A 859 -4.24 -23.54 59.00
C ASP A 859 -5.33 -22.60 59.56
N ALA A 860 -5.73 -22.80 60.82
CA ALA A 860 -6.74 -21.96 61.42
C ALA A 860 -6.37 -20.46 61.56
N ASN A 861 -5.09 -20.12 61.41
CA ASN A 861 -4.56 -18.74 61.53
C ASN A 861 -4.24 -18.06 60.23
N GLY A 862 -4.31 -18.77 59.06
CA GLY A 862 -4.04 -18.23 57.77
C GLY A 862 -3.17 -19.11 56.86
N LEU A 863 -2.56 -18.49 55.83
CA LEU A 863 -1.69 -19.19 54.87
C LEU A 863 -0.29 -19.42 55.43
N ILE A 864 0.21 -20.64 55.28
CA ILE A 864 1.55 -21.09 55.66
C ILE A 864 2.38 -21.34 54.42
N PHE A 865 3.56 -20.75 54.35
CA PHE A 865 4.52 -20.93 53.25
C PHE A 865 5.62 -21.90 53.71
N LYS A 866 5.73 -23.05 53.08
CA LYS A 866 6.77 -24.07 53.34
C LYS A 866 7.72 -24.09 52.11
N ASN A 867 9.00 -23.89 52.41
CA ASN A 867 10.08 -24.02 51.41
C ASN A 867 10.65 -25.41 51.41
#